data_5ae000cce993411a5a7ae85f988f5bfe
#
_entry.id   5ae000cce993411a5a7ae85f988f5bfe
#
_cell.length_a   1.000
_cell.length_b   1.000
_cell.length_c   1.000
_cell.angle_alpha   90.00
_cell.angle_beta   90.00
_cell.angle_gamma   90.00
#
_symmetry.space_group_name_H-M   'P 1'
#
loop_
_entity.id
_entity.type
_entity.pdbx_description
1 polymer ?
#
loop_
_entity_poly.entity_id
_entity_poly.type
_entity_poly.pdbx_seq_one_letter_code
_entity_poly.pdbx_strand_id
1 'polypeptide(L)'
;MKIKTLAMTVLLTACVASATTVKWDFPCEGCCHEGIPFADGRTGILVWGGGDTINLTAGRGDLWDHRGGFPWTDEQSYANIIALVEKRDAAGLKAMFSQAVPGNWNPTGSAWTSRYNPYMLPLGRVTMKLGGATLASGELDTATGLGKLVLADGREIMLAMSKARRLFAMKVPRGLKVERQVIPATDFPIYKDLLKYRGFKRAERDANGFTWELPVDKPVSLGAEKVAEADGETLYVWTRRDEPACCANRATVGFAGVADDSRTHWRDFWQEGARITVPDLEVQELFDFGMYKFGSMTDPDGFPAGLQGQWLEDDKLVPWNGDYHFNINVQECYSPAYRGGHFHNLMPLFRMVLSWRPILRDNAKKFVGIANGYVLPHSVDDRGVCIGGFWAGTIDHASTAWVASMMYRYVRYSGDVAFLKDGAYDFMKGAMNVYRAMMEEKDGRLSIPVGPSPEWGDSDVKKCVGRDPSFQLAAAHRLVRDLVSAAERLGETPDLMWLDVEKRLPPYTKGLNGFQLFEGQPFVESHRHHSHMAGLYPFDTIDLADRAVAEDVKATYRTWVRQGTGLWSGWCVPWAAILHAHVGHPDAAVQTLRAWKAFYNNPGHGSLHDAFNEGFSVMSGRKTIMQMDGACAAVTAVMELMAHETNGRVEFFKGCPSSWKSVSFENLALSDGTRVNGRRTNGKVEIEKVGFGDGLPPAIR
;
A
#
# COMPACT_ATOMS: atom_id res chain seq x y z
N MET A 1 41.32 -24.42 43.96
CA MET A 1 40.06 -24.89 43.37
C MET A 1 39.91 -24.23 41.98
N LYS A 2 40.19 -25.01 40.92
CA LYS A 2 40.23 -24.48 39.55
C LYS A 2 38.80 -24.48 38.98
N ILE A 3 38.27 -23.32 38.66
CA ILE A 3 37.01 -23.18 37.95
C ILE A 3 37.29 -23.42 36.48
N LYS A 4 36.73 -24.52 35.95
CA LYS A 4 36.74 -24.79 34.50
C LYS A 4 35.56 -24.03 33.87
N THR A 5 35.89 -23.02 33.09
CA THR A 5 34.94 -22.36 32.20
C THR A 5 34.61 -23.31 31.06
N LEU A 6 33.40 -23.85 31.02
CA LEU A 6 32.87 -24.65 29.92
C LEU A 6 32.33 -23.68 28.86
N ALA A 7 33.10 -23.51 27.77
CA ALA A 7 32.62 -22.79 26.61
C ALA A 7 31.61 -23.70 25.88
N MET A 8 30.32 -23.38 26.02
CA MET A 8 29.25 -24.05 25.28
C MET A 8 29.16 -23.37 23.91
N THR A 9 29.80 -23.98 22.92
CA THR A 9 29.63 -23.61 21.51
C THR A 9 28.21 -24.02 21.10
N VAL A 10 27.27 -23.07 21.13
CA VAL A 10 25.98 -23.26 20.50
C VAL A 10 26.22 -23.18 19.00
N LEU A 11 26.20 -24.32 18.30
CA LEU A 11 26.02 -24.35 16.86
C LEU A 11 24.61 -23.80 16.58
N LEU A 12 24.50 -22.51 16.26
CA LEU A 12 23.36 -21.96 15.55
C LEU A 12 23.40 -22.60 14.14
N THR A 13 22.68 -23.71 13.96
CA THR A 13 22.18 -24.07 12.64
C THR A 13 21.21 -22.93 12.27
N ALA A 14 21.68 -21.99 11.47
CA ALA A 14 20.84 -21.07 10.77
C ALA A 14 19.86 -21.92 9.94
N CYS A 15 18.65 -22.13 10.45
CA CYS A 15 17.52 -22.45 9.61
C CYS A 15 17.38 -21.27 8.65
N VAL A 16 17.92 -21.42 7.46
CA VAL A 16 17.55 -20.57 6.35
C VAL A 16 16.02 -20.72 6.25
N ALA A 17 15.29 -19.70 6.62
CA ALA A 17 13.84 -19.67 6.41
C ALA A 17 13.65 -20.06 4.94
N SER A 18 12.83 -21.09 4.70
CA SER A 18 12.54 -21.60 3.36
C SER A 18 11.86 -20.48 2.58
N ALA A 19 12.64 -19.72 1.84
CA ALA A 19 12.07 -18.73 0.94
C ALA A 19 11.26 -19.47 -0.13
N THR A 20 10.07 -18.98 -0.37
CA THR A 20 9.13 -19.62 -1.28
C THR A 20 9.56 -19.38 -2.73
N THR A 21 9.64 -20.45 -3.52
CA THR A 21 9.70 -20.36 -4.97
C THR A 21 8.27 -20.30 -5.51
N VAL A 22 7.90 -19.16 -6.11
CA VAL A 22 6.61 -18.99 -6.79
C VAL A 22 6.73 -19.47 -8.23
N LYS A 23 5.71 -20.18 -8.71
CA LYS A 23 5.70 -20.82 -10.03
C LYS A 23 4.56 -20.32 -10.90
N TRP A 24 4.83 -20.19 -12.19
CA TRP A 24 3.88 -19.80 -13.23
C TRP A 24 3.77 -20.88 -14.27
N ASP A 25 2.55 -21.20 -14.66
CA ASP A 25 2.25 -21.98 -15.84
C ASP A 25 1.93 -21.00 -16.98
N PHE A 26 2.74 -20.97 -18.03
CA PHE A 26 2.45 -20.16 -19.21
C PHE A 26 1.55 -20.96 -20.19
N PRO A 27 0.64 -20.30 -20.92
CA PRO A 27 0.58 -18.87 -21.21
C PRO A 27 -0.13 -18.03 -20.14
N CYS A 28 0.47 -16.85 -19.82
CA CYS A 28 -0.20 -15.75 -19.12
C CYS A 28 -0.67 -14.75 -20.18
N GLU A 29 -1.71 -15.11 -20.95
CA GLU A 29 -2.15 -14.32 -22.10
C GLU A 29 -3.19 -13.26 -21.75
N GLY A 30 -3.79 -13.36 -20.56
CA GLY A 30 -4.96 -12.56 -20.20
C GLY A 30 -4.63 -11.12 -19.87
N CYS A 31 -3.58 -10.87 -19.09
CA CYS A 31 -3.17 -9.55 -18.67
C CYS A 31 -1.75 -9.54 -18.11
N CYS A 32 -1.09 -8.40 -18.21
CA CYS A 32 0.33 -8.30 -17.86
C CYS A 32 0.61 -8.56 -16.36
N HIS A 33 -0.34 -8.32 -15.46
CA HIS A 33 -0.17 -8.60 -14.04
C HIS A 33 -0.36 -10.08 -13.65
N GLU A 34 -0.65 -10.97 -14.59
CA GLU A 34 -0.48 -12.41 -14.41
C GLU A 34 0.99 -12.87 -14.54
N GLY A 35 1.87 -11.96 -14.96
CA GLY A 35 3.29 -12.23 -15.14
C GLY A 35 4.12 -12.11 -13.86
N ILE A 36 5.42 -12.42 -14.00
CA ILE A 36 6.40 -12.34 -12.91
C ILE A 36 6.74 -10.87 -12.64
N PRO A 37 6.53 -10.33 -11.43
CA PRO A 37 6.80 -8.94 -11.12
C PRO A 37 8.25 -8.71 -10.69
N PHE A 38 8.91 -7.72 -11.30
CA PHE A 38 10.19 -7.17 -10.87
C PHE A 38 10.06 -5.67 -10.70
N ALA A 39 10.68 -5.09 -9.66
CA ALA A 39 10.80 -3.65 -9.56
C ALA A 39 12.02 -3.23 -8.72
N ASP A 40 12.45 -1.99 -8.90
CA ASP A 40 13.59 -1.41 -8.20
C ASP A 40 13.21 -0.20 -7.32
N GLY A 41 11.90 -0.04 -7.03
CA GLY A 41 11.37 1.11 -6.29
C GLY A 41 11.18 2.37 -7.16
N ARG A 42 11.51 2.33 -8.45
CA ARG A 42 11.26 3.39 -9.44
C ARG A 42 10.62 2.86 -10.70
N THR A 43 11.19 1.80 -11.25
CA THR A 43 10.72 1.10 -12.44
C THR A 43 10.14 -0.24 -12.05
N GLY A 44 8.97 -0.57 -12.56
CA GLY A 44 8.37 -1.90 -12.49
C GLY A 44 8.43 -2.59 -13.86
N ILE A 45 8.73 -3.88 -13.86
CA ILE A 45 8.70 -4.75 -15.03
C ILE A 45 7.79 -5.94 -14.72
N LEU A 46 6.81 -6.18 -15.58
CA LEU A 46 5.97 -7.39 -15.55
C LEU A 46 6.40 -8.30 -16.71
N VAL A 47 6.84 -9.52 -16.39
CA VAL A 47 7.29 -10.51 -17.40
C VAL A 47 6.18 -11.51 -17.65
N TRP A 48 5.57 -11.48 -18.82
CA TRP A 48 4.39 -12.26 -19.17
C TRP A 48 4.40 -12.69 -20.65
N GLY A 49 3.44 -13.49 -21.04
CA GLY A 49 3.29 -13.93 -22.43
C GLY A 49 2.87 -15.38 -22.56
N GLY A 50 3.11 -15.97 -23.71
CA GLY A 50 2.75 -17.35 -24.04
C GLY A 50 3.19 -17.71 -25.45
N GLY A 51 3.13 -19.01 -25.78
CA GLY A 51 3.61 -19.48 -27.07
C GLY A 51 5.06 -19.08 -27.31
N ASP A 52 5.34 -18.44 -28.42
CA ASP A 52 6.68 -17.96 -28.79
C ASP A 52 6.97 -16.50 -28.37
N THR A 53 6.18 -15.95 -27.48
CA THR A 53 6.23 -14.52 -27.16
C THR A 53 6.48 -14.28 -25.69
N ILE A 54 7.47 -13.44 -25.35
CA ILE A 54 7.67 -12.83 -24.02
C ILE A 54 7.40 -11.33 -24.13
N ASN A 55 6.65 -10.80 -23.18
CA ASN A 55 6.39 -9.38 -23.00
C ASN A 55 7.00 -8.89 -21.68
N LEU A 56 7.63 -7.73 -21.71
CA LEU A 56 8.14 -6.99 -20.55
C LEU A 56 7.41 -5.66 -20.51
N THR A 57 6.32 -5.57 -19.74
CA THR A 57 5.60 -4.30 -19.55
C THR A 57 6.33 -3.47 -18.55
N ALA A 58 6.76 -2.27 -18.93
CA ALA A 58 7.52 -1.33 -18.12
C ALA A 58 6.65 -0.19 -17.63
N GLY A 59 6.69 0.09 -16.32
CA GLY A 59 6.05 1.23 -15.67
C GLY A 59 7.05 2.04 -14.84
N ARG A 60 6.65 3.26 -14.43
CA ARG A 60 7.40 4.13 -13.51
C ARG A 60 6.45 4.83 -12.55
N GLY A 61 6.80 4.89 -11.27
CA GLY A 61 5.99 5.52 -10.24
C GLY A 61 5.89 7.05 -10.33
N ASP A 62 6.81 7.70 -11.07
CA ASP A 62 6.86 9.16 -11.25
C ASP A 62 6.35 9.64 -12.63
N LEU A 63 5.70 8.77 -13.40
CA LEU A 63 5.29 9.11 -14.76
C LEU A 63 3.83 9.58 -14.79
N TRP A 64 3.66 10.90 -14.73
CA TRP A 64 2.35 11.56 -14.69
C TRP A 64 2.16 12.55 -15.83
N ASP A 65 0.90 12.77 -16.19
CA ASP A 65 0.42 13.99 -16.83
C ASP A 65 -0.10 14.92 -15.74
N HIS A 66 0.70 15.89 -15.36
CA HIS A 66 0.42 16.80 -14.25
C HIS A 66 -0.55 17.94 -14.59
N ARG A 67 -1.18 17.91 -15.74
CA ARG A 67 -2.16 18.94 -16.11
C ARG A 67 -3.49 18.75 -15.41
N GLY A 68 -4.08 19.86 -14.99
CA GLY A 68 -5.39 19.88 -14.33
C GLY A 68 -5.31 19.62 -12.83
N GLY A 69 -6.41 19.16 -12.28
CA GLY A 69 -6.63 18.95 -10.87
C GLY A 69 -7.87 19.70 -10.37
N PHE A 70 -8.29 19.39 -9.15
CA PHE A 70 -9.43 20.03 -8.49
C PHE A 70 -8.94 20.92 -7.35
N PRO A 71 -8.67 22.22 -7.60
CA PRO A 71 -8.27 23.13 -6.54
C PRO A 71 -9.47 23.43 -5.63
N TRP A 72 -9.22 23.42 -4.32
CA TRP A 72 -10.23 23.87 -3.37
C TRP A 72 -10.41 25.40 -3.44
N THR A 73 -11.63 25.84 -3.23
CA THR A 73 -12.03 27.25 -3.14
C THR A 73 -12.73 27.50 -1.81
N ASP A 74 -13.06 28.74 -1.51
CA ASP A 74 -13.82 29.09 -0.30
C ASP A 74 -15.24 28.50 -0.28
N GLU A 75 -15.74 28.02 -1.43
CA GLU A 75 -17.02 27.32 -1.52
C GLU A 75 -17.02 25.97 -0.76
N GLN A 76 -15.88 25.24 -0.78
CA GLN A 76 -15.71 23.97 -0.07
C GLN A 76 -15.51 24.14 1.44
N SER A 77 -15.97 25.26 2.04
CA SER A 77 -15.91 25.45 3.48
C SER A 77 -16.79 24.45 4.23
N TYR A 78 -16.31 24.00 5.38
CA TYR A 78 -17.02 23.03 6.23
C TYR A 78 -18.41 23.55 6.63
N ALA A 79 -18.55 24.85 6.89
CA ALA A 79 -19.83 25.48 7.18
C ALA A 79 -20.82 25.37 6.00
N ASN A 80 -20.36 25.61 4.77
CA ASN A 80 -21.19 25.45 3.57
C ASN A 80 -21.62 23.99 3.37
N ILE A 81 -20.69 23.06 3.61
CA ILE A 81 -20.96 21.62 3.51
C ILE A 81 -22.02 21.21 4.54
N ILE A 82 -21.89 21.61 5.81
CA ILE A 82 -22.91 21.37 6.84
C ILE A 82 -24.26 21.89 6.39
N ALA A 83 -24.33 23.12 5.91
CA ALA A 83 -25.59 23.74 5.46
C ALA A 83 -26.25 22.98 4.29
N LEU A 84 -25.47 22.43 3.36
CA LEU A 84 -25.99 21.61 2.25
C LEU A 84 -26.44 20.21 2.73
N VAL A 85 -25.70 19.62 3.66
CA VAL A 85 -26.04 18.31 4.27
C VAL A 85 -27.35 18.43 5.06
N GLU A 86 -27.51 19.46 5.87
CA GLU A 86 -28.76 19.72 6.63
C GLU A 86 -29.99 19.89 5.72
N LYS A 87 -29.79 20.59 4.58
CA LYS A 87 -30.83 20.74 3.54
C LYS A 87 -31.01 19.48 2.68
N ARG A 88 -30.15 18.48 2.83
CA ARG A 88 -30.08 17.30 1.96
C ARG A 88 -29.93 17.66 0.48
N ASP A 89 -29.19 18.73 0.18
CA ASP A 89 -28.94 19.22 -1.17
C ASP A 89 -27.84 18.45 -1.88
N ALA A 90 -28.18 17.28 -2.41
CA ALA A 90 -27.27 16.43 -3.18
C ALA A 90 -26.75 17.12 -4.45
N ALA A 91 -27.56 17.98 -5.08
CA ALA A 91 -27.17 18.68 -6.30
C ALA A 91 -26.14 19.77 -5.99
N GLY A 92 -26.34 20.54 -4.92
CA GLY A 92 -25.38 21.54 -4.45
C GLY A 92 -24.04 20.93 -4.06
N LEU A 93 -24.06 19.83 -3.28
CA LEU A 93 -22.83 19.09 -2.93
C LEU A 93 -22.09 18.55 -4.16
N LYS A 94 -22.83 17.96 -5.09
CA LYS A 94 -22.23 17.47 -6.35
C LYS A 94 -21.64 18.62 -7.16
N ALA A 95 -22.31 19.74 -7.30
CA ALA A 95 -21.83 20.91 -8.03
C ALA A 95 -20.57 21.50 -7.36
N MET A 96 -20.56 21.61 -6.03
CA MET A 96 -19.42 22.11 -5.24
C MET A 96 -18.13 21.30 -5.45
N PHE A 97 -18.22 20.00 -5.68
CA PHE A 97 -17.10 19.09 -5.86
C PHE A 97 -16.93 18.57 -7.30
N SER A 98 -17.66 19.13 -8.25
CA SER A 98 -17.51 18.79 -9.66
C SER A 98 -16.70 19.84 -10.38
N GLN A 99 -15.74 19.42 -11.19
CA GLN A 99 -15.15 20.32 -12.16
C GLN A 99 -16.16 20.67 -13.24
N ALA A 100 -16.44 21.96 -13.44
CA ALA A 100 -17.14 22.44 -14.62
C ALA A 100 -16.22 22.26 -15.84
N VAL A 101 -16.39 21.17 -16.55
CA VAL A 101 -15.57 20.89 -17.74
C VAL A 101 -16.40 21.19 -18.98
N PRO A 102 -16.14 22.31 -19.68
CA PRO A 102 -16.86 22.66 -20.88
C PRO A 102 -16.63 21.64 -21.99
N GLY A 103 -17.72 21.09 -22.55
CA GLY A 103 -17.68 20.36 -23.82
C GLY A 103 -16.86 19.06 -23.83
N ASN A 104 -16.93 18.28 -22.77
CA ASN A 104 -16.04 17.14 -22.59
C ASN A 104 -16.52 15.87 -23.28
N TRP A 105 -16.27 15.81 -24.55
CA TRP A 105 -16.08 14.51 -25.16
C TRP A 105 -14.64 14.04 -24.88
N ASN A 106 -14.48 12.84 -24.33
CA ASN A 106 -13.21 12.12 -24.33
C ASN A 106 -13.45 10.68 -24.84
N PRO A 107 -12.43 10.00 -25.37
CA PRO A 107 -12.62 8.70 -26.05
C PRO A 107 -13.06 7.59 -25.11
N THR A 108 -12.94 7.75 -23.81
CA THR A 108 -13.35 6.73 -22.82
C THR A 108 -14.75 6.98 -22.25
N GLY A 109 -15.33 8.16 -22.48
CA GLY A 109 -16.60 8.57 -21.88
C GLY A 109 -16.53 8.82 -20.35
N SER A 110 -15.39 8.59 -19.71
CA SER A 110 -15.21 8.74 -18.27
C SER A 110 -14.70 10.13 -17.89
N ALA A 111 -15.33 10.77 -16.90
CA ALA A 111 -14.85 12.04 -16.35
C ALA A 111 -13.44 11.91 -15.73
N TRP A 112 -13.08 10.76 -15.21
CA TRP A 112 -11.77 10.48 -14.62
C TRP A 112 -10.62 10.65 -15.61
N THR A 113 -10.78 10.22 -16.83
CA THR A 113 -9.74 10.32 -17.89
C THR A 113 -9.72 11.67 -18.59
N SER A 114 -10.52 12.63 -18.14
CA SER A 114 -10.53 13.99 -18.68
C SER A 114 -9.14 14.62 -18.67
N ARG A 115 -8.77 15.36 -19.74
CA ARG A 115 -7.51 16.11 -19.83
C ARG A 115 -7.36 17.21 -18.76
N TYR A 116 -8.39 17.46 -17.99
CA TYR A 116 -8.37 18.42 -16.87
C TYR A 116 -8.09 17.75 -15.52
N ASN A 117 -7.89 16.42 -15.51
CA ASN A 117 -7.45 15.67 -14.34
C ASN A 117 -6.02 15.18 -14.52
N PRO A 118 -5.17 15.23 -13.49
CA PRO A 118 -3.90 14.52 -13.49
C PRO A 118 -4.11 13.05 -13.81
N TYR A 119 -3.16 12.43 -14.48
CA TYR A 119 -3.29 11.05 -14.91
C TYR A 119 -1.93 10.36 -14.92
N MET A 120 -1.80 9.23 -14.22
CA MET A 120 -0.62 8.40 -14.27
C MET A 120 -0.52 7.72 -15.63
N LEU A 121 0.66 7.72 -16.23
CA LEU A 121 0.87 7.30 -17.61
C LEU A 121 1.55 5.93 -17.65
N PRO A 122 1.09 4.99 -18.49
CA PRO A 122 1.87 3.81 -18.83
C PRO A 122 3.09 4.23 -19.64
N LEU A 123 4.19 3.48 -19.53
CA LEU A 123 5.41 3.81 -20.25
C LEU A 123 5.52 3.07 -21.59
N GLY A 124 5.58 1.75 -21.55
CA GLY A 124 5.77 0.96 -22.75
C GLY A 124 6.01 -0.52 -22.50
N ARG A 125 6.26 -1.26 -23.58
CA ARG A 125 6.48 -2.71 -23.57
C ARG A 125 7.68 -3.07 -24.44
N VAL A 126 8.46 -4.04 -23.98
CA VAL A 126 9.43 -4.77 -24.83
C VAL A 126 8.84 -6.13 -25.15
N THR A 127 8.52 -6.38 -26.40
CA THR A 127 8.03 -7.68 -26.88
C THR A 127 9.16 -8.43 -27.54
N MET A 128 9.28 -9.71 -27.26
CA MET A 128 10.28 -10.60 -27.83
C MET A 128 9.63 -11.83 -28.45
N LYS A 129 10.08 -12.17 -29.66
CA LYS A 129 9.75 -13.40 -30.37
C LYS A 129 10.89 -14.40 -30.25
N LEU A 130 10.57 -15.64 -29.87
CA LEU A 130 11.53 -16.69 -29.52
C LEU A 130 11.92 -17.60 -30.68
N GLY A 131 11.66 -17.18 -31.95
CA GLY A 131 12.06 -17.92 -33.14
C GLY A 131 11.53 -19.35 -33.22
N GLY A 132 10.30 -19.58 -32.75
CA GLY A 132 9.62 -20.85 -32.72
C GLY A 132 9.78 -21.69 -31.44
N ALA A 133 10.60 -21.25 -30.48
CA ALA A 133 10.60 -21.84 -29.14
C ALA A 133 9.35 -21.38 -28.36
N THR A 134 8.84 -22.24 -27.48
CA THR A 134 7.57 -22.01 -26.76
C THR A 134 7.84 -21.94 -25.25
N LEU A 135 7.22 -20.95 -24.59
CA LEU A 135 7.22 -20.86 -23.12
C LEU A 135 6.43 -22.03 -22.51
N ALA A 136 6.96 -22.63 -21.44
CA ALA A 136 6.30 -23.71 -20.70
C ALA A 136 5.99 -23.32 -19.27
N SER A 137 6.95 -22.76 -18.53
CA SER A 137 6.78 -22.37 -17.13
C SER A 137 7.68 -21.21 -16.74
N GLY A 138 7.42 -20.61 -15.57
CA GLY A 138 8.26 -19.62 -14.95
C GLY A 138 8.41 -19.87 -13.45
N GLU A 139 9.47 -19.34 -12.87
CA GLU A 139 9.74 -19.42 -11.44
C GLU A 139 10.34 -18.08 -10.96
N LEU A 140 10.04 -17.74 -9.71
CA LEU A 140 10.67 -16.64 -8.98
C LEU A 140 11.09 -17.13 -7.60
N ASP A 141 12.37 -17.01 -7.29
CA ASP A 141 12.90 -17.25 -5.95
C ASP A 141 12.85 -15.94 -5.16
N THR A 142 11.97 -15.89 -4.15
CA THR A 142 11.79 -14.69 -3.32
C THR A 142 13.00 -14.38 -2.42
N ALA A 143 13.87 -15.37 -2.17
CA ALA A 143 15.08 -15.16 -1.37
C ALA A 143 16.16 -14.39 -2.12
N THR A 144 16.22 -14.56 -3.42
CA THR A 144 17.29 -14.00 -4.26
C THR A 144 16.79 -12.96 -5.26
N GLY A 145 15.45 -12.90 -5.47
CA GLY A 145 14.84 -12.07 -6.50
C GLY A 145 15.22 -12.50 -7.92
N LEU A 146 15.70 -13.72 -8.10
CA LEU A 146 16.00 -14.25 -9.41
C LEU A 146 14.79 -14.97 -9.99
N GLY A 147 14.51 -14.68 -11.25
CA GLY A 147 13.49 -15.37 -12.02
C GLY A 147 14.08 -16.29 -13.08
N LYS A 148 13.25 -17.22 -13.52
CA LYS A 148 13.58 -18.14 -14.59
C LYS A 148 12.34 -18.43 -15.43
N LEU A 149 12.50 -18.43 -16.77
CA LEU A 149 11.50 -18.95 -17.68
C LEU A 149 12.04 -20.24 -18.30
N VAL A 150 11.21 -21.26 -18.39
CA VAL A 150 11.57 -22.54 -18.97
C VAL A 150 10.82 -22.69 -20.30
N LEU A 151 11.53 -23.05 -21.35
CA LEU A 151 10.97 -23.34 -22.67
C LEU A 151 10.55 -24.81 -22.77
N ALA A 152 9.65 -25.12 -23.67
CA ALA A 152 9.17 -26.49 -23.89
C ALA A 152 10.26 -27.48 -24.29
N ASP A 153 11.38 -26.99 -24.84
CA ASP A 153 12.56 -27.80 -25.17
C ASP A 153 13.58 -27.92 -24.03
N GLY A 154 13.25 -27.40 -22.83
CA GLY A 154 14.08 -27.48 -21.63
C GLY A 154 15.14 -26.37 -21.50
N ARG A 155 15.30 -25.48 -22.49
CA ARG A 155 16.18 -24.32 -22.34
C ARG A 155 15.62 -23.32 -21.31
N GLU A 156 16.52 -22.62 -20.64
CA GLU A 156 16.16 -21.67 -19.59
C GLU A 156 16.58 -20.24 -19.97
N ILE A 157 15.71 -19.28 -19.65
CA ILE A 157 15.97 -17.84 -19.73
C ILE A 157 16.00 -17.33 -18.31
N MET A 158 17.10 -16.71 -17.87
CA MET A 158 17.27 -16.20 -16.52
C MET A 158 16.89 -14.73 -16.44
N LEU A 159 16.30 -14.32 -15.33
CA LEU A 159 15.78 -12.96 -15.09
C LEU A 159 16.39 -12.42 -13.78
N ALA A 160 16.81 -11.16 -13.79
CA ALA A 160 17.30 -10.46 -12.61
C ALA A 160 17.00 -8.96 -12.67
N MET A 161 16.82 -8.33 -11.49
CA MET A 161 16.68 -6.88 -11.35
C MET A 161 17.72 -6.36 -10.35
N SER A 162 18.55 -5.42 -10.78
CA SER A 162 19.47 -4.70 -9.89
C SER A 162 18.86 -3.37 -9.47
N LYS A 163 18.57 -3.21 -8.18
CA LYS A 163 18.14 -1.93 -7.61
C LYS A 163 19.28 -0.90 -7.63
N ALA A 164 20.50 -1.34 -7.33
CA ALA A 164 21.67 -0.46 -7.31
C ALA A 164 21.97 0.17 -8.68
N ARG A 165 21.71 -0.57 -9.77
CA ARG A 165 21.94 -0.11 -11.13
C ARG A 165 20.70 0.39 -11.85
N ARG A 166 19.52 0.24 -11.24
CA ARG A 166 18.22 0.54 -11.87
C ARG A 166 18.11 -0.17 -13.23
N LEU A 167 18.36 -1.47 -13.24
CA LEU A 167 18.57 -2.26 -14.45
C LEU A 167 17.92 -3.64 -14.34
N PHE A 168 17.03 -3.95 -15.27
CA PHE A 168 16.53 -5.32 -15.48
C PHE A 168 17.40 -6.03 -16.52
N ALA A 169 17.71 -7.29 -16.29
CA ALA A 169 18.47 -8.14 -17.21
C ALA A 169 17.77 -9.47 -17.45
N MET A 170 17.76 -9.89 -18.72
CA MET A 170 17.26 -11.19 -19.13
C MET A 170 18.32 -11.89 -19.97
N LYS A 171 18.84 -13.01 -19.47
CA LYS A 171 19.83 -13.82 -20.14
C LYS A 171 19.16 -14.87 -21.02
N VAL A 172 19.42 -14.77 -22.31
CA VAL A 172 18.94 -15.66 -23.35
C VAL A 172 20.01 -16.71 -23.64
N PRO A 173 19.69 -18.03 -23.61
CA PRO A 173 20.69 -19.07 -23.81
C PRO A 173 21.20 -19.08 -25.25
N ARG A 174 22.44 -19.58 -25.42
CA ARG A 174 23.10 -19.69 -26.73
C ARG A 174 22.23 -20.47 -27.73
N GLY A 175 22.13 -19.97 -28.95
CA GLY A 175 21.40 -20.61 -30.03
C GLY A 175 19.89 -20.34 -30.04
N LEU A 176 19.33 -19.64 -29.06
CA LEU A 176 17.96 -19.12 -29.12
C LEU A 176 17.96 -17.79 -29.88
N LYS A 177 17.31 -17.76 -31.05
CA LYS A 177 17.12 -16.50 -31.79
C LYS A 177 15.99 -15.71 -31.18
N VAL A 178 16.27 -14.47 -30.82
CA VAL A 178 15.27 -13.57 -30.23
C VAL A 178 15.21 -12.27 -31.03
N GLU A 179 14.01 -11.96 -31.54
CA GLU A 179 13.69 -10.66 -32.12
C GLU A 179 13.00 -9.81 -31.08
N ARG A 180 13.40 -8.54 -30.95
CA ARG A 180 12.80 -7.60 -30.01
C ARG A 180 12.12 -6.44 -30.70
N GLN A 181 11.02 -5.97 -30.11
CA GLN A 181 10.36 -4.74 -30.45
C GLN A 181 10.09 -3.92 -29.19
N VAL A 182 10.43 -2.64 -29.17
CA VAL A 182 10.07 -1.71 -28.10
C VAL A 182 8.86 -0.90 -28.53
N ILE A 183 7.78 -0.93 -27.74
CA ILE A 183 6.48 -0.35 -28.08
C ILE A 183 6.17 0.73 -27.03
N PRO A 184 6.10 2.01 -27.39
CA PRO A 184 5.70 3.07 -26.48
C PRO A 184 4.19 3.03 -26.21
N ALA A 185 3.78 3.56 -25.05
CA ALA A 185 2.35 3.62 -24.68
C ALA A 185 1.49 4.38 -25.71
N THR A 186 2.06 5.32 -26.46
CA THR A 186 1.39 6.05 -27.53
C THR A 186 0.91 5.14 -28.68
N ASP A 187 1.42 3.93 -28.76
CA ASP A 187 1.05 2.96 -29.78
C ASP A 187 0.13 1.85 -29.24
N PHE A 188 -0.16 1.82 -27.94
CA PHE A 188 -1.11 0.85 -27.35
C PHE A 188 -2.54 1.17 -27.79
N PRO A 189 -3.30 0.19 -28.28
CA PRO A 189 -4.66 0.42 -28.78
C PRO A 189 -5.56 1.19 -27.80
N ILE A 190 -5.52 0.82 -26.51
CA ILE A 190 -6.37 1.43 -25.48
C ILE A 190 -5.93 2.86 -25.11
N TYR A 191 -4.65 3.19 -25.26
CA TYR A 191 -4.09 4.50 -24.88
C TYR A 191 -3.97 5.48 -26.05
N LYS A 192 -3.88 4.99 -27.28
CA LYS A 192 -3.63 5.80 -28.48
C LYS A 192 -4.55 7.01 -28.60
N ASP A 193 -5.86 6.77 -28.51
CA ASP A 193 -6.85 7.85 -28.66
C ASP A 193 -6.94 8.72 -27.42
N LEU A 194 -6.79 8.15 -26.22
CA LEU A 194 -6.74 8.90 -24.97
C LEU A 194 -5.54 9.85 -24.94
N LEU A 195 -4.34 9.38 -25.25
CA LEU A 195 -3.13 10.20 -25.25
C LEU A 195 -3.18 11.28 -26.34
N LYS A 196 -3.70 10.97 -27.52
CA LYS A 196 -3.96 11.97 -28.56
C LYS A 196 -4.96 13.03 -28.10
N TYR A 197 -6.08 12.65 -27.49
CA TYR A 197 -7.05 13.57 -26.89
C TYR A 197 -6.41 14.45 -25.83
N ARG A 198 -5.53 13.90 -25.00
CA ARG A 198 -4.75 14.65 -24.01
C ARG A 198 -3.61 15.48 -24.62
N GLY A 199 -3.40 15.46 -25.95
CA GLY A 199 -2.42 16.26 -26.65
C GLY A 199 -0.99 15.76 -26.58
N PHE A 200 -0.78 14.49 -26.28
CA PHE A 200 0.54 13.86 -26.35
C PHE A 200 0.98 13.64 -27.78
N LYS A 201 2.25 13.90 -28.06
CA LYS A 201 2.91 13.48 -29.29
C LYS A 201 3.33 12.02 -29.23
N ARG A 202 3.53 11.39 -30.36
CA ARG A 202 4.13 10.05 -30.42
C ARG A 202 5.56 10.09 -29.92
N ALA A 203 5.96 9.00 -29.27
CA ALA A 203 7.35 8.84 -28.83
C ALA A 203 8.30 8.72 -30.02
N GLU A 204 9.48 9.30 -29.92
CA GLU A 204 10.55 9.20 -30.91
C GLU A 204 11.35 7.93 -30.68
N ARG A 205 11.42 7.06 -31.71
CA ARG A 205 12.10 5.78 -31.63
C ARG A 205 13.54 5.89 -32.08
N ASP A 206 14.41 5.14 -31.45
CA ASP A 206 15.79 4.88 -31.85
C ASP A 206 16.07 3.39 -32.02
N ALA A 207 17.34 3.01 -32.24
CA ALA A 207 17.74 1.63 -32.43
C ALA A 207 17.50 0.74 -31.19
N ASN A 208 17.50 1.33 -29.99
CA ASN A 208 17.43 0.60 -28.72
C ASN A 208 16.15 0.84 -27.92
N GLY A 209 15.31 1.79 -28.35
CA GLY A 209 14.10 2.09 -27.59
C GLY A 209 13.33 3.29 -28.12
N PHE A 210 12.94 4.15 -27.20
CA PHE A 210 12.29 5.43 -27.52
C PHE A 210 12.51 6.47 -26.43
N THR A 211 12.32 7.73 -26.81
CA THR A 211 12.15 8.87 -25.91
C THR A 211 10.77 9.48 -26.16
N TRP A 212 10.07 9.75 -25.08
CA TRP A 212 8.72 10.31 -25.12
C TRP A 212 8.72 11.70 -24.47
N GLU A 213 8.48 12.73 -25.27
CA GLU A 213 8.29 14.10 -24.83
C GLU A 213 6.92 14.26 -24.18
N LEU A 214 6.89 14.83 -22.98
CA LEU A 214 5.67 15.09 -22.22
C LEU A 214 5.27 16.57 -22.31
N PRO A 215 3.97 16.91 -22.32
CA PRO A 215 3.52 18.29 -22.57
C PRO A 215 4.02 19.34 -21.59
N VAL A 216 4.15 18.98 -20.30
CA VAL A 216 4.54 19.89 -19.20
C VAL A 216 5.62 19.31 -18.30
N ASP A 217 5.97 18.07 -18.51
CA ASP A 217 6.94 17.31 -17.72
C ASP A 217 8.19 16.99 -18.52
N LYS A 218 9.24 16.57 -17.83
CA LYS A 218 10.49 16.16 -18.47
C LYS A 218 10.28 14.86 -19.26
N PRO A 219 10.99 14.71 -20.39
CA PRO A 219 10.87 13.50 -21.21
C PRO A 219 11.26 12.23 -20.44
N VAL A 220 10.72 11.11 -20.89
CA VAL A 220 11.02 9.79 -20.38
C VAL A 220 11.49 8.86 -21.49
N SER A 221 12.43 7.98 -21.20
CA SER A 221 12.94 6.99 -22.16
C SER A 221 12.78 5.57 -21.62
N LEU A 222 12.47 4.64 -22.50
CA LEU A 222 12.56 3.20 -22.29
C LEU A 222 13.59 2.65 -23.27
N GLY A 223 14.63 2.00 -22.77
CA GLY A 223 15.63 1.36 -23.57
C GLY A 223 15.70 -0.15 -23.32
N ALA A 224 16.01 -0.89 -24.40
CA ALA A 224 16.23 -2.31 -24.38
C ALA A 224 17.38 -2.67 -25.33
N GLU A 225 18.50 -3.15 -24.81
CA GLU A 225 19.73 -3.42 -25.57
C GLU A 225 20.16 -4.86 -25.39
N LYS A 226 20.51 -5.53 -26.49
CA LYS A 226 21.10 -6.86 -26.45
C LYS A 226 22.63 -6.76 -26.48
N VAL A 227 23.27 -7.45 -25.57
CA VAL A 227 24.72 -7.56 -25.48
C VAL A 227 25.12 -9.01 -25.54
N ALA A 228 26.04 -9.36 -26.44
CA ALA A 228 26.55 -10.72 -26.56
C ALA A 228 27.47 -11.06 -25.37
N GLU A 229 27.29 -12.24 -24.82
CA GLU A 229 28.12 -12.83 -23.77
C GLU A 229 28.72 -14.18 -24.24
N ALA A 230 29.67 -14.75 -23.50
CA ALA A 230 30.35 -15.97 -23.88
C ALA A 230 29.40 -17.18 -24.06
N ASP A 231 28.31 -17.21 -23.32
CA ASP A 231 27.34 -18.32 -23.22
C ASP A 231 25.90 -17.96 -23.68
N GLY A 232 25.75 -16.83 -24.39
CA GLY A 232 24.46 -16.39 -24.93
C GLY A 232 24.40 -14.89 -25.19
N GLU A 233 23.23 -14.32 -25.02
CA GLU A 233 22.99 -12.87 -25.08
C GLU A 233 22.27 -12.42 -23.83
N THR A 234 22.55 -11.21 -23.36
CA THR A 234 21.76 -10.56 -22.30
C THR A 234 21.01 -9.37 -22.86
N LEU A 235 19.69 -9.36 -22.68
CA LEU A 235 18.85 -8.19 -22.90
C LEU A 235 18.80 -7.38 -21.63
N TYR A 236 19.24 -6.13 -21.70
CA TYR A 236 19.13 -5.15 -20.63
C TYR A 236 17.97 -4.21 -20.92
N VAL A 237 17.10 -3.98 -19.90
CA VAL A 237 15.97 -3.04 -19.99
C VAL A 237 16.11 -2.00 -18.89
N TRP A 238 15.99 -0.74 -19.26
CA TRP A 238 16.07 0.39 -18.33
C TRP A 238 15.11 1.50 -18.69
N THR A 239 14.78 2.32 -17.71
CA THR A 239 14.05 3.58 -17.91
C THR A 239 14.95 4.75 -17.50
N ARG A 240 14.74 5.91 -18.09
CA ARG A 240 15.47 7.14 -17.73
C ARG A 240 14.54 8.34 -17.85
N ARG A 241 14.69 9.27 -16.93
CA ARG A 241 14.05 10.60 -16.97
C ARG A 241 15.13 11.67 -16.75
N ASP A 242 15.44 12.00 -15.51
CA ASP A 242 16.46 13.00 -15.12
C ASP A 242 17.72 12.39 -14.50
N GLU A 243 17.69 11.11 -14.28
CA GLU A 243 18.79 10.45 -13.59
C GLU A 243 20.07 10.47 -14.48
N PRO A 244 21.25 10.64 -13.88
CA PRO A 244 22.51 10.44 -14.58
C PRO A 244 22.49 9.06 -15.27
N ALA A 245 23.19 8.92 -16.37
CA ALA A 245 23.32 7.64 -17.07
C ALA A 245 24.01 6.60 -16.14
N CYS A 246 23.23 5.99 -15.23
CA CYS A 246 23.72 5.01 -14.27
C CYS A 246 24.22 3.72 -14.90
N CYS A 247 24.00 3.54 -16.22
CA CYS A 247 24.28 2.30 -16.95
C CYS A 247 25.31 2.46 -18.05
N ALA A 248 26.34 3.29 -17.83
CA ALA A 248 27.33 3.61 -18.86
C ALA A 248 28.14 2.40 -19.36
N ASN A 249 28.13 1.27 -18.68
CA ASN A 249 28.97 0.11 -19.07
C ASN A 249 28.28 -1.25 -18.88
N ARG A 250 27.11 -1.44 -19.53
CA ARG A 250 26.33 -2.69 -19.47
C ARG A 250 27.12 -3.92 -19.92
N ALA A 251 27.94 -3.76 -20.95
CA ALA A 251 28.76 -4.84 -21.49
C ALA A 251 29.79 -5.40 -20.49
N THR A 252 30.26 -4.57 -19.55
CA THR A 252 31.26 -5.03 -18.53
C THR A 252 30.60 -5.60 -17.28
N VAL A 253 29.31 -5.32 -17.03
CA VAL A 253 28.58 -5.84 -15.85
C VAL A 253 28.21 -7.30 -16.07
N GLY A 254 27.74 -7.66 -17.26
CA GLY A 254 27.22 -8.98 -17.57
C GLY A 254 25.93 -9.31 -16.79
N PHE A 255 25.22 -10.37 -17.20
CA PHE A 255 24.09 -10.88 -16.43
C PHE A 255 24.46 -11.25 -14.99
N ALA A 256 25.64 -11.86 -14.81
CA ALA A 256 26.13 -12.30 -13.50
C ALA A 256 26.19 -11.14 -12.49
N GLY A 257 26.67 -9.97 -12.90
CA GLY A 257 26.73 -8.80 -12.03
C GLY A 257 25.36 -8.28 -11.61
N VAL A 258 24.37 -8.30 -12.51
CA VAL A 258 22.98 -7.93 -12.16
C VAL A 258 22.35 -8.94 -11.21
N ALA A 259 22.62 -10.23 -11.43
CA ALA A 259 22.14 -11.31 -10.56
C ALA A 259 22.77 -11.26 -9.17
N ASP A 260 24.06 -10.91 -9.07
CA ASP A 260 24.77 -10.76 -7.79
C ASP A 260 24.26 -9.54 -7.00
N ASP A 261 23.98 -8.43 -7.68
CA ASP A 261 23.31 -7.27 -7.06
C ASP A 261 21.92 -7.66 -6.50
N SER A 262 21.14 -8.44 -7.26
CA SER A 262 19.83 -8.94 -6.81
C SER A 262 19.96 -9.81 -5.56
N ARG A 263 20.86 -10.82 -5.59
CA ARG A 263 21.12 -11.70 -4.43
C ARG A 263 21.56 -10.91 -3.20
N THR A 264 22.43 -9.92 -3.39
CA THR A 264 22.92 -9.07 -2.30
C THR A 264 21.78 -8.26 -1.69
N HIS A 265 20.99 -7.57 -2.53
CA HIS A 265 19.87 -6.80 -2.06
C HIS A 265 18.86 -7.66 -1.27
N TRP A 266 18.45 -8.82 -1.82
CA TRP A 266 17.44 -9.66 -1.17
C TRP A 266 17.98 -10.36 0.08
N ARG A 267 19.24 -10.78 0.10
CA ARG A 267 19.88 -11.26 1.33
C ARG A 267 19.79 -10.20 2.43
N ASP A 268 20.19 -8.96 2.13
CA ASP A 268 20.24 -7.87 3.09
C ASP A 268 18.81 -7.48 3.55
N PHE A 269 17.85 -7.44 2.62
CA PHE A 269 16.43 -7.22 2.91
C PHE A 269 15.86 -8.25 3.89
N TRP A 270 16.08 -9.54 3.65
CA TRP A 270 15.61 -10.60 4.52
C TRP A 270 16.37 -10.69 5.85
N GLN A 271 17.62 -10.25 5.90
CA GLN A 271 18.40 -10.17 7.15
C GLN A 271 17.94 -9.00 8.03
N GLU A 272 17.64 -7.86 7.44
CA GLU A 272 17.13 -6.68 8.13
C GLU A 272 15.71 -6.91 8.65
N GLY A 273 14.86 -7.56 7.88
CA GLY A 273 13.44 -7.69 8.10
C GLY A 273 13.00 -8.87 8.95
N ALA A 274 11.70 -8.87 9.27
CA ALA A 274 11.05 -9.98 9.93
C ALA A 274 10.97 -11.20 9.01
N ARG A 275 11.22 -12.39 9.56
CA ARG A 275 10.99 -13.68 8.92
C ARG A 275 9.96 -14.45 9.72
N ILE A 276 9.01 -15.06 9.03
CA ILE A 276 7.90 -15.80 9.64
C ILE A 276 7.89 -17.22 9.09
N THR A 277 7.65 -18.19 9.95
CA THR A 277 7.45 -19.58 9.58
C THR A 277 6.15 -20.09 10.15
N VAL A 278 5.23 -20.49 9.27
CA VAL A 278 3.94 -21.08 9.61
C VAL A 278 3.77 -22.42 8.92
N PRO A 279 2.99 -23.38 9.50
CA PRO A 279 2.79 -24.68 8.88
C PRO A 279 1.81 -24.68 7.70
N ASP A 280 1.11 -23.58 7.50
CA ASP A 280 0.16 -23.36 6.42
C ASP A 280 0.90 -22.79 5.20
N LEU A 281 1.06 -23.61 4.16
CA LEU A 281 1.83 -23.25 2.97
C LEU A 281 1.21 -22.09 2.18
N GLU A 282 -0.12 -21.95 2.17
CA GLU A 282 -0.79 -20.84 1.50
C GLU A 282 -0.51 -19.52 2.23
N VAL A 283 -0.58 -19.53 3.55
CA VAL A 283 -0.28 -18.36 4.38
C VAL A 283 1.22 -18.02 4.34
N GLN A 284 2.10 -19.05 4.27
CA GLN A 284 3.54 -18.85 4.10
C GLN A 284 3.85 -18.15 2.77
N GLU A 285 3.26 -18.61 1.67
CA GLU A 285 3.44 -17.99 0.36
C GLU A 285 2.89 -16.55 0.34
N LEU A 286 1.74 -16.29 0.98
CA LEU A 286 1.20 -14.93 1.12
C LEU A 286 2.21 -13.99 1.78
N PHE A 287 2.88 -14.45 2.84
CA PHE A 287 3.89 -13.66 3.53
C PHE A 287 5.14 -13.45 2.66
N ASP A 288 5.74 -14.53 2.17
CA ASP A 288 7.01 -14.46 1.45
C ASP A 288 6.89 -13.68 0.13
N PHE A 289 5.87 -14.00 -0.67
CA PHE A 289 5.67 -13.31 -1.94
C PHE A 289 5.12 -11.89 -1.77
N GLY A 290 4.29 -11.67 -0.76
CA GLY A 290 3.82 -10.31 -0.42
C GLY A 290 4.98 -9.42 0.05
N MET A 291 5.89 -9.92 0.89
CA MET A 291 7.11 -9.20 1.29
C MET A 291 8.05 -8.95 0.10
N TYR A 292 8.19 -9.91 -0.81
CA TYR A 292 8.92 -9.69 -2.06
C TYR A 292 8.30 -8.56 -2.89
N LYS A 293 6.97 -8.54 -3.07
CA LYS A 293 6.28 -7.45 -3.78
C LYS A 293 6.49 -6.11 -3.07
N PHE A 294 6.36 -6.07 -1.74
CA PHE A 294 6.63 -4.88 -0.94
C PHE A 294 8.07 -4.39 -1.12
N GLY A 295 9.05 -5.28 -0.94
CA GLY A 295 10.47 -4.95 -1.12
C GLY A 295 10.81 -4.53 -2.56
N SER A 296 10.12 -5.07 -3.57
CA SER A 296 10.30 -4.67 -4.97
C SER A 296 9.79 -3.26 -5.23
N MET A 297 8.52 -2.96 -4.83
CA MET A 297 7.87 -1.69 -5.17
C MET A 297 8.33 -0.52 -4.31
N THR A 298 8.99 -0.76 -3.17
CA THR A 298 9.48 0.29 -2.26
C THR A 298 11.00 0.29 -2.21
N ASP A 299 11.59 1.45 -2.01
CA ASP A 299 13.04 1.65 -1.86
C ASP A 299 13.27 3.00 -1.17
N PRO A 300 14.21 3.15 -0.21
CA PRO A 300 14.49 4.41 0.47
C PRO A 300 14.82 5.58 -0.46
N ASP A 301 15.38 5.28 -1.65
CA ASP A 301 15.72 6.22 -2.71
C ASP A 301 14.82 6.11 -3.93
N GLY A 302 13.66 5.40 -3.77
CA GLY A 302 12.67 5.18 -4.80
C GLY A 302 11.64 6.30 -4.90
N PHE A 303 10.61 6.03 -5.70
CA PHE A 303 9.38 6.83 -5.74
C PHE A 303 8.33 6.20 -4.82
N PRO A 304 7.46 7.00 -4.22
CA PRO A 304 6.34 6.45 -3.46
C PRO A 304 5.50 5.51 -4.32
N ALA A 305 5.16 4.36 -3.77
CA ALA A 305 4.26 3.41 -4.42
C ALA A 305 2.81 3.85 -4.23
N GLY A 306 2.07 3.92 -5.33
CA GLY A 306 0.61 4.05 -5.34
C GLY A 306 -0.09 2.69 -5.29
N LEU A 307 -1.36 2.64 -5.68
CA LEU A 307 -2.21 1.44 -5.63
C LEU A 307 -1.63 0.23 -6.39
N GLN A 308 -0.93 0.48 -7.48
CA GLN A 308 -0.34 -0.54 -8.34
C GLN A 308 1.18 -0.71 -8.13
N GLY A 309 1.74 -0.07 -7.10
CA GLY A 309 3.19 -0.04 -6.89
C GLY A 309 3.90 0.75 -8.00
N GLN A 310 4.97 0.16 -8.54
CA GLN A 310 5.70 0.71 -9.69
C GLN A 310 5.25 0.11 -11.04
N TRP A 311 4.26 -0.80 -10.98
CA TRP A 311 3.73 -1.49 -12.16
C TRP A 311 2.49 -0.79 -12.69
N LEU A 312 2.39 -0.70 -14.00
CA LEU A 312 1.21 -0.20 -14.70
C LEU A 312 0.87 -1.15 -15.84
N GLU A 313 -0.41 -1.42 -16.00
CA GLU A 313 -0.90 -2.27 -17.06
C GLU A 313 -0.91 -1.51 -18.40
N ASP A 314 -0.63 -2.20 -19.47
CA ASP A 314 -0.55 -1.62 -20.82
C ASP A 314 -1.74 -2.00 -21.72
N ASP A 315 -2.62 -2.85 -21.23
CA ASP A 315 -3.83 -3.34 -21.89
C ASP A 315 -5.14 -2.78 -21.32
N LYS A 316 -5.04 -2.02 -20.20
CA LYS A 316 -6.16 -1.38 -19.51
C LYS A 316 -5.83 0.07 -19.16
N LEU A 317 -6.87 0.88 -19.02
CA LEU A 317 -6.71 2.23 -18.49
C LEU A 317 -6.33 2.17 -17.00
N VAL A 318 -5.42 3.06 -16.59
CA VAL A 318 -5.03 3.18 -15.19
C VAL A 318 -6.26 3.53 -14.35
N PRO A 319 -6.63 2.69 -13.37
CA PRO A 319 -7.81 2.92 -12.55
C PRO A 319 -7.60 4.13 -11.65
N TRP A 320 -8.68 4.88 -11.40
CA TRP A 320 -8.69 6.08 -10.55
C TRP A 320 -7.54 7.07 -10.87
N ASN A 321 -7.17 7.17 -12.14
CA ASN A 321 -6.05 7.99 -12.64
C ASN A 321 -4.68 7.62 -12.07
N GLY A 322 -4.53 6.52 -11.35
CA GLY A 322 -3.32 6.14 -10.64
C GLY A 322 -3.10 6.96 -9.36
N ASP A 323 -4.16 7.48 -8.76
CA ASP A 323 -4.11 8.35 -7.59
C ASP A 323 -3.43 7.71 -6.36
N TYR A 324 -2.89 8.56 -5.51
CA TYR A 324 -2.59 8.19 -4.13
C TYR A 324 -3.87 8.26 -3.32
N HIS A 325 -4.45 7.10 -3.04
CA HIS A 325 -5.74 6.94 -2.36
C HIS A 325 -5.53 6.76 -0.86
N PHE A 326 -5.85 7.80 -0.06
CA PHE A 326 -5.48 7.88 1.36
C PHE A 326 -6.58 7.51 2.34
N ASN A 327 -7.70 6.97 1.92
CA ASN A 327 -8.71 6.53 2.88
C ASN A 327 -8.42 5.13 3.49
N ILE A 328 -7.49 4.35 2.87
CA ILE A 328 -6.91 3.11 3.38
C ILE A 328 -5.77 2.57 2.50
N ASN A 329 -5.87 2.70 1.17
CA ASN A 329 -5.08 1.91 0.22
C ASN A 329 -3.57 2.20 0.29
N VAL A 330 -3.17 3.48 0.28
CA VAL A 330 -1.76 3.85 0.45
C VAL A 330 -1.24 3.37 1.81
N GLN A 331 -2.04 3.48 2.86
CA GLN A 331 -1.68 3.03 4.20
C GLN A 331 -1.42 1.52 4.24
N GLU A 332 -2.26 0.73 3.56
CA GLU A 332 -2.06 -0.73 3.45
C GLU A 332 -0.82 -1.08 2.64
N CYS A 333 -0.56 -0.40 1.51
CA CYS A 333 0.66 -0.60 0.72
C CYS A 333 1.94 -0.47 1.56
N TYR A 334 1.93 0.38 2.60
CA TYR A 334 3.09 0.65 3.44
C TYR A 334 3.05 -0.04 4.81
N SER A 335 1.96 -0.70 5.17
CA SER A 335 1.80 -1.34 6.48
C SER A 335 2.86 -2.41 6.79
N PRO A 336 3.41 -3.19 5.83
CA PRO A 336 4.47 -4.17 6.11
C PRO A 336 5.76 -3.57 6.67
N ALA A 337 6.04 -2.29 6.35
CA ALA A 337 7.28 -1.63 6.75
C ALA A 337 7.50 -1.60 8.27
N TYR A 338 6.43 -1.53 9.06
CA TYR A 338 6.51 -1.37 10.51
C TYR A 338 6.98 -2.66 11.20
N ARG A 339 6.13 -3.67 11.32
CA ARG A 339 6.51 -4.95 11.95
C ARG A 339 7.54 -5.72 11.13
N GLY A 340 7.54 -5.54 9.82
CA GLY A 340 8.54 -6.08 8.91
C GLY A 340 9.93 -5.50 9.10
N GLY A 341 10.05 -4.32 9.75
CA GLY A 341 11.34 -3.73 10.08
C GLY A 341 12.01 -2.90 8.98
N HIS A 342 11.32 -2.65 7.86
CA HIS A 342 11.85 -1.90 6.72
C HIS A 342 11.45 -0.42 6.78
N PHE A 343 11.80 0.26 7.85
CA PHE A 343 11.31 1.61 8.17
C PHE A 343 11.71 2.65 7.13
N HIS A 344 12.92 2.55 6.56
CA HIS A 344 13.42 3.51 5.59
C HIS A 344 12.61 3.53 4.28
N ASN A 345 11.92 2.43 3.97
CA ASN A 345 11.05 2.35 2.79
C ASN A 345 9.81 3.26 2.87
N LEU A 346 9.47 3.76 4.08
CA LEU A 346 8.42 4.76 4.28
C LEU A 346 8.84 6.19 3.89
N MET A 347 10.14 6.47 3.89
CA MET A 347 10.65 7.85 3.76
C MET A 347 10.29 8.54 2.45
N PRO A 348 10.28 7.89 1.28
CA PRO A 348 9.81 8.56 0.06
C PRO A 348 8.38 9.06 0.17
N LEU A 349 7.46 8.26 0.72
CA LEU A 349 6.07 8.67 0.95
C LEU A 349 5.99 9.87 1.90
N PHE A 350 6.69 9.81 3.02
CA PHE A 350 6.63 10.89 4.02
C PHE A 350 7.26 12.19 3.50
N ARG A 351 8.39 12.12 2.80
CA ARG A 351 8.99 13.29 2.15
C ARG A 351 8.05 13.91 1.12
N MET A 352 7.39 13.08 0.32
CA MET A 352 6.39 13.53 -0.66
C MET A 352 5.24 14.25 0.04
N VAL A 353 4.59 13.65 1.04
CA VAL A 353 3.49 14.28 1.78
C VAL A 353 3.92 15.57 2.47
N LEU A 354 5.10 15.59 3.11
CA LEU A 354 5.61 16.80 3.76
C LEU A 354 5.95 17.91 2.76
N SER A 355 6.28 17.57 1.51
CA SER A 355 6.47 18.57 0.44
C SER A 355 5.16 19.25 0.03
N TRP A 356 4.01 18.61 0.27
CA TRP A 356 2.69 19.14 -0.03
C TRP A 356 2.14 20.13 1.01
N ARG A 357 2.86 20.37 2.11
CA ARG A 357 2.38 21.27 3.18
C ARG A 357 1.83 22.61 2.71
N PRO A 358 2.38 23.29 1.69
CA PRO A 358 1.79 24.54 1.19
C PRO A 358 0.36 24.37 0.67
N ILE A 359 0.10 23.38 -0.18
CA ILE A 359 -1.24 23.10 -0.72
C ILE A 359 -2.19 22.57 0.36
N LEU A 360 -1.72 21.70 1.25
CA LEU A 360 -2.53 21.14 2.33
C LEU A 360 -2.93 22.20 3.37
N ARG A 361 -2.09 23.21 3.58
CA ARG A 361 -2.40 24.39 4.42
C ARG A 361 -3.43 25.29 3.75
N ASP A 362 -3.33 25.52 2.46
CA ASP A 362 -4.33 26.26 1.71
C ASP A 362 -5.70 25.56 1.73
N ASN A 363 -5.72 24.23 1.57
CA ASN A 363 -6.93 23.43 1.73
C ASN A 363 -7.55 23.62 3.13
N ALA A 364 -6.75 23.56 4.20
CA ALA A 364 -7.24 23.76 5.57
C ALA A 364 -7.82 25.16 5.79
N LYS A 365 -7.16 26.18 5.23
CA LYS A 365 -7.66 27.57 5.28
C LYS A 365 -9.03 27.70 4.61
N LYS A 366 -9.21 27.07 3.45
CA LYS A 366 -10.48 27.07 2.72
C LYS A 366 -11.55 26.22 3.41
N PHE A 367 -11.15 25.05 3.93
CA PHE A 367 -12.08 24.12 4.56
C PHE A 367 -12.61 24.58 5.92
N VAL A 368 -11.73 24.95 6.85
CA VAL A 368 -12.10 25.31 8.23
C VAL A 368 -11.64 26.70 8.67
N GLY A 369 -11.08 27.52 7.78
CA GLY A 369 -10.75 28.91 8.05
C GLY A 369 -9.45 29.14 8.85
N ILE A 370 -8.62 28.11 9.07
CA ILE A 370 -7.38 28.20 9.88
C ILE A 370 -6.13 28.20 9.03
N ALA A 371 -5.10 28.93 9.46
CA ALA A 371 -3.83 29.03 8.75
C ALA A 371 -2.77 28.00 9.18
N ASN A 372 -2.99 27.33 10.31
CA ASN A 372 -2.07 26.38 10.95
C ASN A 372 -2.58 24.93 10.91
N GLY A 373 -3.38 24.60 9.88
CA GLY A 373 -3.92 23.26 9.65
C GLY A 373 -3.39 22.64 8.37
N TYR A 374 -3.64 21.34 8.22
CA TYR A 374 -3.39 20.58 6.99
C TYR A 374 -4.61 19.72 6.67
N VAL A 375 -5.07 19.75 5.42
CA VAL A 375 -6.12 18.87 4.90
C VAL A 375 -5.61 18.17 3.65
N LEU A 376 -5.49 16.85 3.74
CA LEU A 376 -5.15 15.94 2.65
C LEU A 376 -6.43 15.33 2.11
N PRO A 377 -6.84 15.66 0.87
CA PRO A 377 -7.93 14.96 0.20
C PRO A 377 -7.60 13.48 0.03
N HIS A 378 -8.62 12.61 0.03
CA HIS A 378 -8.39 11.17 -0.05
C HIS A 378 -7.74 10.71 -1.38
N SER A 379 -7.90 11.48 -2.47
CA SER A 379 -7.43 11.15 -3.82
C SER A 379 -6.62 12.32 -4.39
N VAL A 380 -5.32 12.13 -4.54
CA VAL A 380 -4.38 13.16 -5.00
C VAL A 380 -3.33 12.58 -5.96
N ASP A 381 -2.72 13.46 -6.76
CA ASP A 381 -1.50 13.12 -7.51
C ASP A 381 -0.24 13.22 -6.63
N ASP A 382 0.94 12.97 -7.21
CA ASP A 382 2.24 13.01 -6.52
C ASP A 382 2.69 14.44 -6.08
N ARG A 383 1.89 15.48 -6.40
CA ARG A 383 2.06 16.87 -5.92
C ARG A 383 1.09 17.25 -4.81
N GLY A 384 0.19 16.31 -4.40
CA GLY A 384 -0.88 16.58 -3.45
C GLY A 384 -2.07 17.36 -4.03
N VAL A 385 -2.16 17.45 -5.35
CA VAL A 385 -3.29 18.08 -6.04
C VAL A 385 -4.47 17.10 -6.04
N CYS A 386 -5.63 17.56 -5.53
CA CYS A 386 -6.86 16.76 -5.52
C CYS A 386 -7.26 16.41 -6.96
N ILE A 387 -7.51 15.12 -7.21
CA ILE A 387 -7.97 14.64 -8.52
C ILE A 387 -9.48 14.82 -8.67
N GLY A 388 -10.18 15.09 -7.57
CA GLY A 388 -11.63 15.10 -7.53
C GLY A 388 -12.18 13.72 -7.18
N GLY A 389 -13.41 13.46 -7.51
CA GLY A 389 -14.07 12.22 -7.18
C GLY A 389 -15.41 12.47 -6.50
N PHE A 390 -15.74 11.65 -5.51
CA PHE A 390 -16.96 11.85 -4.75
C PHE A 390 -16.70 12.76 -3.54
N TRP A 391 -17.63 13.67 -3.29
CA TRP A 391 -17.46 14.74 -2.32
C TRP A 391 -17.23 14.23 -0.89
N ALA A 392 -17.92 13.17 -0.48
CA ALA A 392 -17.82 12.63 0.88
C ALA A 392 -16.39 12.10 1.17
N GLY A 393 -15.75 11.44 0.20
CA GLY A 393 -14.33 11.04 0.34
C GLY A 393 -13.39 12.24 0.37
N THR A 394 -13.66 13.29 -0.42
CA THR A 394 -12.79 14.46 -0.48
C THR A 394 -12.71 15.20 0.86
N ILE A 395 -13.77 15.17 1.69
CA ILE A 395 -13.80 15.78 3.02
C ILE A 395 -13.40 14.83 4.16
N ASP A 396 -12.95 13.61 3.85
CA ASP A 396 -12.53 12.63 4.85
C ASP A 396 -11.20 13.04 5.52
N HIS A 397 -11.31 13.78 6.63
CA HIS A 397 -10.14 14.28 7.35
C HIS A 397 -9.36 13.18 8.11
N ALA A 398 -9.97 12.01 8.33
CA ALA A 398 -9.26 10.87 8.90
C ALA A 398 -8.09 10.41 7.99
N SER A 399 -8.15 10.66 6.69
CA SER A 399 -7.02 10.44 5.77
C SER A 399 -5.78 11.23 6.21
N THR A 400 -5.93 12.51 6.55
CA THR A 400 -4.84 13.36 7.06
C THR A 400 -4.31 12.86 8.41
N ALA A 401 -5.22 12.56 9.34
CA ALA A 401 -4.88 12.08 10.68
C ALA A 401 -4.18 10.72 10.65
N TRP A 402 -4.60 9.82 9.75
CA TRP A 402 -3.96 8.51 9.62
C TRP A 402 -2.53 8.62 9.10
N VAL A 403 -2.29 9.46 8.08
CA VAL A 403 -0.94 9.72 7.60
C VAL A 403 -0.07 10.36 8.68
N ALA A 404 -0.61 11.30 9.47
CA ALA A 404 0.08 11.88 10.63
C ALA A 404 0.47 10.81 11.66
N SER A 405 -0.45 9.89 11.97
CA SER A 405 -0.19 8.76 12.86
C SER A 405 0.80 7.75 12.27
N MET A 406 0.80 7.54 10.94
CA MET A 406 1.83 6.74 10.27
C MET A 406 3.23 7.33 10.46
N MET A 407 3.39 8.66 10.34
CA MET A 407 4.66 9.34 10.57
C MET A 407 5.15 9.15 12.01
N TYR A 408 4.25 9.28 13.00
CA TYR A 408 4.63 9.04 14.39
C TYR A 408 4.88 7.56 14.69
N ARG A 409 4.11 6.65 14.08
CA ARG A 409 4.37 5.22 14.16
C ARG A 409 5.76 4.87 13.64
N TYR A 410 6.22 5.48 12.54
CA TYR A 410 7.60 5.36 12.08
C TYR A 410 8.59 5.79 13.16
N VAL A 411 8.39 6.94 13.81
CA VAL A 411 9.25 7.41 14.89
C VAL A 411 9.28 6.44 16.08
N ARG A 412 8.16 5.84 16.42
CA ARG A 412 8.09 4.83 17.49
C ARG A 412 8.91 3.59 17.17
N TYR A 413 8.82 3.09 15.93
CA TYR A 413 9.53 1.88 15.50
C TYR A 413 11.02 2.11 15.23
N SER A 414 11.38 3.23 14.61
CA SER A 414 12.75 3.54 14.19
C SER A 414 13.58 4.30 15.21
N GLY A 415 12.93 5.05 16.11
CA GLY A 415 13.61 5.96 17.01
C GLY A 415 14.05 7.28 16.39
N ASP A 416 13.70 7.57 15.15
CA ASP A 416 14.11 8.77 14.43
C ASP A 416 13.42 10.04 14.93
N VAL A 417 13.97 10.60 16.03
CA VAL A 417 13.50 11.87 16.61
C VAL A 417 13.83 13.07 15.72
N ALA A 418 14.85 12.96 14.84
CA ALA A 418 15.16 14.03 13.90
C ALA A 418 14.01 14.23 12.92
N PHE A 419 13.50 13.15 12.31
CA PHE A 419 12.33 13.21 11.43
C PHE A 419 11.09 13.80 12.14
N LEU A 420 10.89 13.49 13.45
CA LEU A 420 9.79 14.06 14.21
C LEU A 420 9.91 15.60 14.27
N LYS A 421 11.12 16.12 14.54
CA LYS A 421 11.41 17.57 14.60
C LYS A 421 11.34 18.25 13.23
N ASP A 422 11.76 17.56 12.17
CA ASP A 422 11.92 18.12 10.82
C ASP A 422 10.60 18.30 10.05
N GLY A 423 9.45 18.01 10.68
CA GLY A 423 8.15 18.31 10.08
C GLY A 423 7.02 17.36 10.42
N ALA A 424 7.29 16.13 10.87
CA ALA A 424 6.23 15.20 11.22
C ALA A 424 5.37 15.73 12.40
N TYR A 425 6.00 16.29 13.43
CA TYR A 425 5.28 16.87 14.57
C TYR A 425 4.43 18.10 14.19
N ASP A 426 4.96 18.96 13.28
CA ASP A 426 4.19 20.08 12.73
C ASP A 426 2.97 19.58 11.94
N PHE A 427 3.16 18.54 11.12
CA PHE A 427 2.08 17.92 10.36
C PHE A 427 0.99 17.31 11.26
N MET A 428 1.39 16.61 12.32
CA MET A 428 0.47 16.04 13.33
C MET A 428 -0.34 17.14 14.02
N LYS A 429 0.32 18.23 14.45
CA LYS A 429 -0.36 19.39 15.07
C LYS A 429 -1.34 20.03 14.11
N GLY A 430 -0.96 20.22 12.86
CA GLY A 430 -1.82 20.80 11.84
C GLY A 430 -3.05 19.94 11.53
N ALA A 431 -2.91 18.62 11.49
CA ALA A 431 -4.05 17.71 11.35
C ALA A 431 -5.01 17.81 12.55
N MET A 432 -4.49 17.90 13.77
CA MET A 432 -5.32 18.03 14.98
C MET A 432 -6.03 19.38 15.06
N ASN A 433 -5.38 20.46 14.64
CA ASN A 433 -5.99 21.78 14.59
C ASN A 433 -7.23 21.80 13.67
N VAL A 434 -7.18 21.07 12.55
CA VAL A 434 -8.35 20.93 11.66
C VAL A 434 -9.47 20.15 12.35
N TYR A 435 -9.17 19.03 13.01
CA TYR A 435 -10.19 18.32 13.79
C TYR A 435 -10.84 19.22 14.84
N ARG A 436 -10.02 19.97 15.60
CA ARG A 436 -10.57 20.89 16.62
C ARG A 436 -11.47 21.98 16.00
N ALA A 437 -11.11 22.49 14.82
CA ALA A 437 -11.93 23.45 14.09
C ALA A 437 -13.21 22.85 13.50
N MET A 438 -13.25 21.56 13.21
CA MET A 438 -14.45 20.83 12.79
C MET A 438 -15.39 20.52 13.96
N MET A 439 -14.86 20.43 15.20
CA MET A 439 -15.65 20.05 16.37
C MET A 439 -16.49 21.22 16.90
N GLU A 440 -17.70 20.90 17.30
CA GLU A 440 -18.57 21.77 18.07
C GLU A 440 -18.73 21.27 19.52
N GLU A 441 -19.14 22.14 20.40
CA GLU A 441 -19.52 21.78 21.76
C GLU A 441 -21.02 21.51 21.83
N LYS A 442 -21.39 20.32 22.28
CA LYS A 442 -22.79 19.92 22.47
C LYS A 442 -22.94 19.19 23.81
N ASP A 443 -23.79 19.68 24.67
CA ASP A 443 -24.11 19.08 25.98
C ASP A 443 -22.86 18.78 26.85
N GLY A 444 -21.88 19.68 26.81
CA GLY A 444 -20.60 19.54 27.56
C GLY A 444 -19.62 18.55 26.92
N ARG A 445 -19.90 17.97 25.75
CA ARG A 445 -19.03 17.09 24.96
C ARG A 445 -18.58 17.79 23.70
N LEU A 446 -17.47 17.31 23.12
CA LEU A 446 -17.06 17.64 21.77
C LEU A 446 -17.73 16.67 20.81
N SER A 447 -18.11 17.15 19.64
CA SER A 447 -18.80 16.39 18.59
C SER A 447 -18.34 16.85 17.22
N ILE A 448 -18.22 15.93 16.27
CA ILE A 448 -17.99 16.22 14.85
C ILE A 448 -19.37 16.24 14.16
N PRO A 449 -19.94 17.43 13.80
CA PRO A 449 -21.31 17.53 13.34
C PRO A 449 -21.57 16.81 12.03
N VAL A 450 -20.61 16.82 11.10
CA VAL A 450 -20.68 16.15 9.79
C VAL A 450 -19.34 15.52 9.45
N GLY A 451 -19.32 14.24 9.21
CA GLY A 451 -18.15 13.51 8.71
C GLY A 451 -18.55 12.25 7.99
N PRO A 452 -17.74 11.75 7.04
CA PRO A 452 -17.97 10.48 6.39
C PRO A 452 -17.51 9.30 7.26
N SER A 453 -18.14 8.15 7.02
CA SER A 453 -17.55 6.85 7.27
C SER A 453 -17.19 6.28 5.88
N PRO A 454 -15.89 6.12 5.55
CA PRO A 454 -15.48 5.82 4.19
C PRO A 454 -16.09 4.48 3.74
N GLU A 455 -16.48 4.37 2.66
CA GLU A 455 -17.18 5.04 1.54
C GLU A 455 -18.66 4.67 1.60
N TRP A 456 -19.20 4.61 2.82
CA TRP A 456 -20.58 4.21 3.07
C TRP A 456 -21.55 5.13 2.33
N GLY A 457 -22.44 4.53 1.54
CA GLY A 457 -23.43 5.28 0.77
C GLY A 457 -22.85 6.13 -0.37
N ASP A 458 -21.57 6.00 -0.71
CA ASP A 458 -20.84 6.73 -1.75
C ASP A 458 -21.05 8.26 -1.63
N SER A 459 -21.87 8.85 -2.50
CA SER A 459 -22.22 10.29 -2.49
C SER A 459 -23.69 10.58 -2.13
N ASP A 460 -24.43 9.59 -1.64
CA ASP A 460 -25.81 9.80 -1.18
C ASP A 460 -25.80 10.58 0.14
N VAL A 461 -26.14 11.86 0.08
CA VAL A 461 -26.16 12.77 1.24
C VAL A 461 -27.01 12.26 2.42
N LYS A 462 -27.91 11.32 2.21
CA LYS A 462 -28.72 10.70 3.25
C LYS A 462 -28.02 9.57 3.99
N LYS A 463 -26.93 9.06 3.42
CA LYS A 463 -26.24 7.85 3.90
C LYS A 463 -24.75 8.02 4.13
N CYS A 464 -24.06 8.89 3.36
CA CYS A 464 -22.60 8.90 3.32
C CYS A 464 -21.93 9.69 4.45
N VAL A 465 -22.66 10.55 5.15
CA VAL A 465 -22.17 11.38 6.25
C VAL A 465 -23.15 11.45 7.41
N GLY A 466 -22.62 11.68 8.58
CA GLY A 466 -23.41 11.89 9.80
C GLY A 466 -22.58 12.47 10.94
N ARG A 467 -23.21 12.58 12.10
CA ARG A 467 -22.59 13.08 13.33
C ARG A 467 -21.73 11.99 13.95
N ASP A 468 -20.58 12.39 14.48
CA ASP A 468 -19.66 11.54 15.24
C ASP A 468 -19.35 10.19 14.56
N PRO A 469 -18.80 10.17 13.32
CA PRO A 469 -18.47 8.92 12.67
C PRO A 469 -17.40 8.15 13.46
N SER A 470 -17.64 6.88 13.77
CA SER A 470 -16.72 6.07 14.56
C SER A 470 -15.29 6.02 13.97
N PHE A 471 -15.19 6.09 12.64
CA PHE A 471 -13.90 6.17 11.95
C PHE A 471 -13.14 7.48 12.24
N GLN A 472 -13.83 8.62 12.16
CA GLN A 472 -13.26 9.94 12.45
C GLN A 472 -12.89 10.06 13.94
N LEU A 473 -13.75 9.56 14.83
CA LEU A 473 -13.49 9.54 16.26
C LEU A 473 -12.23 8.74 16.59
N ALA A 474 -12.11 7.52 16.04
CA ALA A 474 -10.94 6.67 16.25
C ALA A 474 -9.65 7.32 15.73
N ALA A 475 -9.68 7.93 14.55
CA ALA A 475 -8.55 8.65 13.98
C ALA A 475 -8.13 9.86 14.83
N ALA A 476 -9.10 10.64 15.33
CA ALA A 476 -8.85 11.79 16.21
C ALA A 476 -8.23 11.37 17.55
N HIS A 477 -8.77 10.35 18.21
CA HIS A 477 -8.20 9.80 19.46
C HIS A 477 -6.79 9.24 19.26
N ARG A 478 -6.55 8.50 18.15
CA ARG A 478 -5.20 8.02 17.84
C ARG A 478 -4.22 9.17 17.67
N LEU A 479 -4.59 10.19 16.92
CA LEU A 479 -3.75 11.35 16.68
C LEU A 479 -3.46 12.13 17.99
N VAL A 480 -4.45 12.29 18.89
CA VAL A 480 -4.23 12.90 20.21
C VAL A 480 -3.20 12.13 21.02
N ARG A 481 -3.37 10.80 21.13
CA ARG A 481 -2.43 9.94 21.89
C ARG A 481 -1.03 9.99 21.30
N ASP A 482 -0.93 10.02 19.97
CA ASP A 482 0.34 10.16 19.27
C ASP A 482 0.98 11.54 19.53
N LEU A 483 0.21 12.63 19.55
CA LEU A 483 0.68 13.98 19.84
C LEU A 483 1.17 14.12 21.27
N VAL A 484 0.45 13.58 22.25
CA VAL A 484 0.86 13.57 23.66
C VAL A 484 2.19 12.84 23.81
N SER A 485 2.29 11.63 23.25
CA SER A 485 3.53 10.84 23.30
C SER A 485 4.69 11.50 22.54
N ALA A 486 4.40 12.19 21.42
CA ALA A 486 5.41 12.94 20.66
C ALA A 486 5.94 14.15 21.46
N ALA A 487 5.06 14.91 22.13
CA ALA A 487 5.44 16.03 22.98
C ALA A 487 6.36 15.56 24.12
N GLU A 488 5.96 14.50 24.84
CA GLU A 488 6.77 13.90 25.92
C GLU A 488 8.15 13.45 25.41
N ARG A 489 8.21 12.82 24.23
CA ARG A 489 9.47 12.40 23.60
C ARG A 489 10.37 13.58 23.22
N LEU A 490 9.80 14.74 22.92
CA LEU A 490 10.51 15.98 22.63
C LEU A 490 10.87 16.77 23.89
N GLY A 491 10.39 16.35 25.07
CA GLY A 491 10.54 17.09 26.33
C GLY A 491 9.63 18.32 26.43
N GLU A 492 8.54 18.32 25.64
CA GLU A 492 7.53 19.38 25.62
C GLU A 492 6.33 19.00 26.48
N THR A 493 5.63 19.99 27.04
CA THR A 493 4.35 19.77 27.71
C THR A 493 3.26 19.58 26.66
N PRO A 494 2.43 18.52 26.74
CA PRO A 494 1.30 18.34 25.84
C PRO A 494 0.33 19.52 25.89
N ASP A 495 -0.21 19.89 24.73
CA ASP A 495 -1.20 20.98 24.62
C ASP A 495 -2.50 20.58 25.36
N LEU A 496 -3.02 21.50 26.17
CA LEU A 496 -4.28 21.29 26.91
C LEU A 496 -5.47 21.01 26.00
N MET A 497 -5.47 21.53 24.79
CA MET A 497 -6.52 21.26 23.79
C MET A 497 -6.54 19.77 23.42
N TRP A 498 -5.40 19.10 23.30
CA TRP A 498 -5.36 17.65 23.02
C TRP A 498 -5.96 16.83 24.15
N LEU A 499 -5.61 17.18 25.39
CA LEU A 499 -6.16 16.51 26.58
C LEU A 499 -7.67 16.75 26.73
N ASP A 500 -8.14 17.94 26.36
CA ASP A 500 -9.58 18.27 26.35
C ASP A 500 -10.33 17.44 25.28
N VAL A 501 -9.75 17.29 24.08
CA VAL A 501 -10.31 16.43 23.03
C VAL A 501 -10.36 14.97 23.48
N GLU A 502 -9.26 14.41 24.01
CA GLU A 502 -9.25 13.01 24.50
C GLU A 502 -10.33 12.75 25.55
N LYS A 503 -10.56 13.71 26.42
CA LYS A 503 -11.54 13.59 27.51
C LYS A 503 -12.99 13.76 27.07
N ARG A 504 -13.26 14.67 26.14
CA ARG A 504 -14.62 15.15 25.84
C ARG A 504 -15.19 14.60 24.54
N LEU A 505 -14.36 14.15 23.59
CA LEU A 505 -14.80 13.50 22.38
C LEU A 505 -15.22 12.05 22.67
N PRO A 506 -16.38 11.56 22.19
CA PRO A 506 -16.75 10.16 22.39
C PRO A 506 -15.75 9.22 21.68
N PRO A 507 -15.42 8.07 22.27
CA PRO A 507 -14.44 7.14 21.65
C PRO A 507 -14.98 6.43 20.40
N TYR A 508 -16.28 6.27 20.30
CA TYR A 508 -17.02 5.69 19.18
C TYR A 508 -18.49 6.01 19.32
N THR A 509 -19.24 5.89 18.25
CA THR A 509 -20.71 5.96 18.26
C THR A 509 -21.29 4.56 18.36
N LYS A 510 -22.26 4.37 19.24
CA LYS A 510 -22.89 3.06 19.45
C LYS A 510 -24.39 3.10 19.42
N GLY A 511 -25.00 1.95 19.10
CA GLY A 511 -26.44 1.70 19.19
C GLY A 511 -26.72 0.33 19.86
N LEU A 512 -27.92 -0.17 19.65
CA LEU A 512 -28.35 -1.45 20.25
C LEU A 512 -27.51 -2.66 19.84
N ASN A 513 -26.91 -2.61 18.64
CA ASN A 513 -26.16 -3.74 18.04
C ASN A 513 -24.63 -3.50 18.01
N GLY A 514 -24.11 -2.65 18.90
CA GLY A 514 -22.70 -2.30 18.96
C GLY A 514 -22.37 -1.01 18.26
N PHE A 515 -21.15 -0.89 17.71
CA PHE A 515 -20.67 0.33 17.05
C PHE A 515 -21.50 0.67 15.81
N GLN A 516 -21.71 1.94 15.62
CA GLN A 516 -22.38 2.50 14.44
C GLN A 516 -21.35 3.16 13.53
N LEU A 517 -21.72 3.35 12.25
CA LEU A 517 -20.93 4.11 11.30
C LEU A 517 -20.85 5.59 11.74
N PHE A 518 -22.00 6.16 12.12
CA PHE A 518 -22.18 7.46 12.74
C PHE A 518 -23.53 7.48 13.49
N GLU A 519 -23.85 8.55 14.19
CA GLU A 519 -25.07 8.63 15.00
C GLU A 519 -26.32 8.30 14.19
N GLY A 520 -27.05 7.27 14.63
CA GLY A 520 -28.29 6.81 13.99
C GLY A 520 -28.10 5.91 12.76
N GLN A 521 -26.85 5.61 12.34
CA GLN A 521 -26.57 4.74 11.19
C GLN A 521 -25.87 3.45 11.63
N PRO A 522 -26.61 2.37 11.87
CA PRO A 522 -26.03 1.06 12.15
C PRO A 522 -25.41 0.42 10.89
N PHE A 523 -24.50 -0.52 11.09
CA PHE A 523 -23.94 -1.34 10.03
C PHE A 523 -24.95 -2.42 9.63
N VAL A 524 -25.69 -2.21 8.54
CA VAL A 524 -26.89 -3.03 8.18
C VAL A 524 -26.72 -3.86 6.92
N GLU A 525 -25.62 -3.70 6.20
CA GLU A 525 -25.31 -4.43 4.96
C GLU A 525 -23.83 -4.71 4.85
N SER A 526 -23.45 -5.66 4.00
CA SER A 526 -22.05 -5.92 3.67
C SER A 526 -21.41 -4.66 3.05
N HIS A 527 -20.20 -4.33 3.47
CA HIS A 527 -19.46 -3.20 2.92
C HIS A 527 -17.96 -3.46 2.98
N ARG A 528 -17.21 -2.98 1.97
CA ARG A 528 -15.76 -3.17 1.89
C ARG A 528 -14.97 -2.39 2.96
N HIS A 529 -15.48 -1.26 3.46
CA HIS A 529 -14.86 -0.56 4.58
C HIS A 529 -15.40 -1.07 5.92
N HIS A 530 -14.50 -1.58 6.77
CA HIS A 530 -14.81 -1.98 8.15
C HIS A 530 -14.66 -0.79 9.12
N SER A 531 -14.96 0.40 8.64
CA SER A 531 -14.64 1.70 9.24
C SER A 531 -15.19 1.89 10.66
N HIS A 532 -16.35 1.32 10.98
CA HIS A 532 -16.90 1.34 12.35
C HIS A 532 -16.05 0.54 13.36
N MET A 533 -15.21 -0.39 12.89
CA MET A 533 -14.29 -1.18 13.71
C MET A 533 -12.84 -0.66 13.66
N ALA A 534 -12.58 0.48 13.01
CA ALA A 534 -11.24 1.03 12.85
C ALA A 534 -10.55 1.38 14.18
N GLY A 535 -11.30 1.58 15.25
CA GLY A 535 -10.77 1.74 16.60
C GLY A 535 -10.10 0.49 17.17
N LEU A 536 -10.43 -0.72 16.65
CA LEU A 536 -9.71 -1.96 16.97
C LEU A 536 -8.42 -2.07 16.14
N TYR A 537 -8.52 -1.83 14.83
CA TYR A 537 -7.41 -1.77 13.89
C TYR A 537 -7.85 -0.90 12.70
N PRO A 538 -7.06 0.07 12.25
CA PRO A 538 -5.64 0.29 12.53
C PRO A 538 -5.34 1.29 13.65
N PHE A 539 -6.36 1.94 14.26
CA PHE A 539 -6.10 3.06 15.16
C PHE A 539 -5.80 2.66 16.61
N ASP A 540 -6.10 1.43 17.02
CA ASP A 540 -5.80 0.93 18.37
C ASP A 540 -6.25 1.90 19.49
N THR A 541 -7.52 2.32 19.43
CA THR A 541 -8.13 3.23 20.40
C THR A 541 -9.11 2.54 21.34
N ILE A 542 -9.48 1.29 21.05
CA ILE A 542 -10.46 0.48 21.76
C ILE A 542 -9.72 -0.47 22.73
N ASP A 543 -10.03 -0.38 24.03
CA ASP A 543 -9.45 -1.27 25.05
C ASP A 543 -10.38 -2.46 25.35
N LEU A 544 -10.01 -3.65 24.85
CA LEU A 544 -10.73 -4.89 25.12
C LEU A 544 -10.61 -5.38 26.59
N ALA A 545 -9.72 -4.78 27.40
CA ALA A 545 -9.64 -5.06 28.83
C ALA A 545 -10.79 -4.38 29.60
N ASP A 546 -11.39 -3.33 29.07
CA ASP A 546 -12.64 -2.76 29.60
C ASP A 546 -13.81 -3.70 29.24
N ARG A 547 -14.47 -4.24 30.27
CA ARG A 547 -15.56 -5.18 30.09
C ARG A 547 -16.77 -4.61 29.31
N ALA A 548 -17.11 -3.35 29.54
CA ALA A 548 -18.23 -2.70 28.86
C ALA A 548 -17.91 -2.52 27.37
N VAL A 549 -16.71 -2.08 27.07
CA VAL A 549 -16.20 -1.93 25.69
C VAL A 549 -16.11 -3.31 25.02
N ALA A 550 -15.63 -4.34 25.70
CA ALA A 550 -15.56 -5.69 25.15
C ALA A 550 -16.95 -6.26 24.77
N GLU A 551 -18.01 -5.96 25.54
CA GLU A 551 -19.37 -6.35 25.18
C GLU A 551 -19.88 -5.57 23.96
N ASP A 552 -19.61 -4.27 23.84
CA ASP A 552 -19.93 -3.49 22.65
C ASP A 552 -19.20 -4.04 21.40
N VAL A 553 -17.93 -4.42 21.54
CA VAL A 553 -17.16 -5.08 20.46
C VAL A 553 -17.75 -6.41 20.06
N LYS A 554 -18.17 -7.26 21.00
CA LYS A 554 -18.82 -8.54 20.71
C LYS A 554 -20.14 -8.35 19.96
N ALA A 555 -20.93 -7.34 20.33
CA ALA A 555 -22.19 -7.01 19.63
C ALA A 555 -21.89 -6.53 18.20
N THR A 556 -20.92 -5.64 18.04
CA THR A 556 -20.45 -5.14 16.74
C THR A 556 -19.97 -6.30 15.85
N TYR A 557 -19.12 -7.16 16.39
CA TYR A 557 -18.55 -8.30 15.64
C TYR A 557 -19.65 -9.26 15.15
N ARG A 558 -20.64 -9.58 16.00
CA ARG A 558 -21.78 -10.43 15.60
C ARG A 558 -22.58 -9.77 14.47
N THR A 559 -22.80 -8.47 14.56
CA THR A 559 -23.52 -7.73 13.51
C THR A 559 -22.72 -7.73 12.22
N TRP A 560 -21.44 -7.41 12.28
CA TRP A 560 -20.54 -7.37 11.12
C TRP A 560 -20.45 -8.72 10.40
N VAL A 561 -20.23 -9.82 11.14
CA VAL A 561 -20.15 -11.17 10.55
C VAL A 561 -21.47 -11.57 9.87
N ARG A 562 -22.63 -11.17 10.44
CA ARG A 562 -23.95 -11.47 9.85
C ARG A 562 -24.18 -10.79 8.50
N GLN A 563 -23.54 -9.66 8.22
CA GLN A 563 -23.67 -8.99 6.93
C GLN A 563 -22.91 -9.72 5.81
N GLY A 564 -21.99 -10.61 6.17
CA GLY A 564 -21.25 -11.42 5.21
C GLY A 564 -20.29 -10.61 4.34
N THR A 565 -19.80 -11.24 3.28
CA THR A 565 -18.69 -10.77 2.44
C THR A 565 -19.16 -10.17 1.10
N GLY A 566 -20.47 -10.05 0.89
CA GLY A 566 -21.06 -9.78 -0.44
C GLY A 566 -20.52 -8.55 -1.17
N LEU A 567 -20.16 -7.49 -0.46
CA LEU A 567 -19.58 -6.25 -1.06
C LEU A 567 -18.11 -6.03 -0.64
N TRP A 568 -17.36 -7.11 -0.39
CA TRP A 568 -15.95 -7.01 -0.06
C TRP A 568 -15.07 -6.93 -1.32
N SER A 569 -14.02 -6.11 -1.25
CA SER A 569 -12.95 -5.99 -2.25
C SER A 569 -11.63 -6.58 -1.74
N GLY A 570 -10.64 -6.73 -2.62
CA GLY A 570 -9.39 -7.42 -2.32
C GLY A 570 -8.61 -6.87 -1.13
N TRP A 571 -8.59 -5.56 -0.96
CA TRP A 571 -7.85 -4.92 0.12
C TRP A 571 -8.53 -5.08 1.50
N CYS A 572 -9.86 -5.17 1.57
CA CYS A 572 -10.54 -5.24 2.86
C CYS A 572 -10.54 -6.65 3.50
N VAL A 573 -10.29 -7.70 2.73
CA VAL A 573 -10.29 -9.07 3.24
C VAL A 573 -9.14 -9.33 4.22
N PRO A 574 -7.89 -8.90 3.96
CA PRO A 574 -6.84 -8.98 4.96
C PRO A 574 -7.10 -8.11 6.20
N TRP A 575 -7.71 -6.93 6.05
CA TRP A 575 -8.17 -6.13 7.19
C TRP A 575 -9.17 -6.91 8.06
N ALA A 576 -10.14 -7.59 7.43
CA ALA A 576 -11.06 -8.47 8.14
C ALA A 576 -10.34 -9.61 8.88
N ALA A 577 -9.29 -10.19 8.29
CA ALA A 577 -8.48 -11.21 8.97
C ALA A 577 -7.82 -10.68 10.25
N ILE A 578 -7.30 -9.45 10.21
CA ILE A 578 -6.75 -8.79 11.40
C ILE A 578 -7.85 -8.59 12.47
N LEU A 579 -9.02 -8.10 12.07
CA LEU A 579 -10.14 -7.91 12.98
C LEU A 579 -10.58 -9.24 13.64
N HIS A 580 -10.67 -10.35 12.87
CA HIS A 580 -10.93 -11.66 13.42
C HIS A 580 -9.89 -12.06 14.48
N ALA A 581 -8.60 -11.86 14.19
CA ALA A 581 -7.51 -12.18 15.13
C ALA A 581 -7.61 -11.35 16.43
N HIS A 582 -7.84 -10.03 16.32
CA HIS A 582 -7.90 -9.11 17.45
C HIS A 582 -9.08 -9.41 18.38
N VAL A 583 -10.22 -9.87 17.86
CA VAL A 583 -11.38 -10.26 18.67
C VAL A 583 -11.32 -11.73 19.14
N GLY A 584 -10.20 -12.44 18.92
CA GLY A 584 -9.95 -13.77 19.45
C GLY A 584 -10.46 -14.93 18.61
N HIS A 585 -10.60 -14.76 17.29
CA HIS A 585 -11.03 -15.80 16.34
C HIS A 585 -9.92 -16.14 15.33
N PRO A 586 -8.80 -16.78 15.77
CA PRO A 586 -7.63 -17.05 14.92
C PRO A 586 -7.93 -17.97 13.73
N ASP A 587 -8.83 -18.97 13.91
CA ASP A 587 -9.20 -19.86 12.80
C ASP A 587 -9.94 -19.09 11.70
N ALA A 588 -10.84 -18.16 12.07
CA ALA A 588 -11.52 -17.29 11.11
C ALA A 588 -10.54 -16.36 10.39
N ALA A 589 -9.53 -15.83 11.10
CA ALA A 589 -8.49 -15.00 10.50
C ALA A 589 -7.72 -15.74 9.38
N VAL A 590 -7.27 -16.97 9.66
CA VAL A 590 -6.56 -17.80 8.68
C VAL A 590 -7.46 -18.20 7.50
N GLN A 591 -8.72 -18.59 7.76
CA GLN A 591 -9.65 -18.88 6.68
C GLN A 591 -9.93 -17.67 5.79
N THR A 592 -9.99 -16.47 6.37
CA THR A 592 -10.17 -15.23 5.62
C THR A 592 -8.94 -14.92 4.73
N LEU A 593 -7.72 -15.19 5.21
CA LEU A 593 -6.50 -15.06 4.38
C LEU A 593 -6.47 -16.07 3.22
N ARG A 594 -6.87 -17.32 3.47
CA ARG A 594 -7.00 -18.31 2.39
C ARG A 594 -8.08 -17.92 1.37
N ALA A 595 -9.21 -17.39 1.83
CA ALA A 595 -10.24 -16.84 0.95
C ALA A 595 -9.71 -15.68 0.11
N TRP A 596 -8.91 -14.79 0.69
CA TRP A 596 -8.24 -13.74 -0.07
C TRP A 596 -7.38 -14.30 -1.21
N LYS A 597 -6.53 -15.29 -0.92
CA LYS A 597 -5.72 -15.97 -1.93
C LYS A 597 -6.56 -16.60 -3.02
N ALA A 598 -7.64 -17.28 -2.66
CA ALA A 598 -8.48 -18.02 -3.59
C ALA A 598 -9.34 -17.12 -4.49
N PHE A 599 -9.81 -15.98 -3.98
CA PHE A 599 -10.80 -15.15 -4.65
C PHE A 599 -10.24 -13.85 -5.22
N TYR A 600 -9.17 -13.30 -4.65
CA TYR A 600 -8.60 -11.99 -5.04
C TYR A 600 -7.19 -12.07 -5.61
N ASN A 601 -6.78 -13.25 -6.04
CA ASN A 601 -5.58 -13.44 -6.85
C ASN A 601 -5.97 -14.12 -8.17
N ASN A 602 -5.33 -13.71 -9.25
CA ASN A 602 -5.48 -14.39 -10.53
C ASN A 602 -4.54 -15.59 -10.65
N PRO A 603 -4.63 -16.42 -11.71
CA PRO A 603 -3.75 -17.57 -11.89
C PRO A 603 -2.26 -17.24 -11.91
N GLY A 604 -1.89 -16.02 -12.29
CA GLY A 604 -0.51 -15.52 -12.28
C GLY A 604 -0.10 -14.86 -10.97
N HIS A 605 -0.80 -15.12 -9.86
CA HIS A 605 -0.54 -14.57 -8.52
C HIS A 605 -0.65 -13.03 -8.40
N GLY A 606 -1.28 -12.37 -9.39
CA GLY A 606 -1.59 -10.95 -9.32
C GLY A 606 -2.73 -10.69 -8.34
N SER A 607 -2.54 -9.75 -7.41
CA SER A 607 -3.58 -9.32 -6.47
C SER A 607 -4.55 -8.34 -7.12
N LEU A 608 -5.84 -8.46 -6.81
CA LEU A 608 -6.94 -7.81 -7.51
C LEU A 608 -7.83 -7.00 -6.58
N HIS A 609 -8.44 -5.95 -7.13
CA HIS A 609 -9.46 -5.16 -6.46
C HIS A 609 -10.76 -5.94 -6.23
N ASP A 610 -11.30 -6.53 -7.29
CA ASP A 610 -12.54 -7.31 -7.25
C ASP A 610 -12.26 -8.81 -7.30
N ALA A 611 -13.20 -9.62 -6.84
CA ALA A 611 -13.06 -11.06 -6.83
C ALA A 611 -12.85 -11.62 -8.25
N PHE A 612 -11.81 -12.42 -8.43
CA PHE A 612 -11.53 -13.14 -9.66
C PHE A 612 -12.52 -14.29 -9.83
N ASN A 613 -12.75 -15.05 -8.75
CA ASN A 613 -13.73 -16.12 -8.70
C ASN A 613 -15.01 -15.64 -8.02
N GLU A 614 -16.16 -16.08 -8.55
CA GLU A 614 -17.47 -15.75 -8.02
C GLU A 614 -17.78 -16.51 -6.71
N GLY A 615 -18.76 -16.02 -5.96
CA GLY A 615 -19.33 -16.69 -4.80
C GLY A 615 -18.90 -16.15 -3.44
N PHE A 616 -17.73 -15.50 -3.33
CA PHE A 616 -17.29 -14.84 -2.09
C PHE A 616 -17.81 -13.40 -2.00
N SER A 617 -17.75 -12.69 -3.11
CA SER A 617 -18.24 -11.32 -3.22
C SER A 617 -18.95 -11.13 -4.57
N VAL A 618 -19.93 -10.22 -4.61
CA VAL A 618 -20.56 -9.80 -5.88
C VAL A 618 -19.77 -8.67 -6.56
N MET A 619 -18.73 -8.16 -5.91
CA MET A 619 -17.78 -7.23 -6.54
C MET A 619 -16.85 -8.01 -7.47
N SER A 620 -17.28 -8.23 -8.69
CA SER A 620 -16.53 -8.98 -9.72
C SER A 620 -16.35 -8.21 -11.03
N GLY A 621 -16.96 -7.03 -11.14
CA GLY A 621 -16.93 -6.22 -12.37
C GLY A 621 -15.54 -5.67 -12.73
N ARG A 622 -14.65 -5.53 -11.73
CA ARG A 622 -13.28 -5.02 -11.86
C ARG A 622 -12.23 -6.09 -11.54
N LYS A 623 -12.58 -7.35 -11.75
CA LYS A 623 -11.72 -8.51 -11.44
C LYS A 623 -10.36 -8.55 -12.15
N THR A 624 -10.12 -7.62 -13.04
CA THR A 624 -8.86 -7.51 -13.77
C THR A 624 -8.03 -6.30 -13.33
N ILE A 625 -8.47 -5.53 -12.33
CA ILE A 625 -7.70 -4.39 -11.81
C ILE A 625 -6.69 -4.88 -10.78
N MET A 626 -5.41 -4.74 -11.09
CA MET A 626 -4.31 -5.02 -10.17
C MET A 626 -4.27 -3.99 -9.04
N GLN A 627 -4.11 -4.46 -7.80
CA GLN A 627 -3.83 -3.61 -6.63
C GLN A 627 -2.82 -4.27 -5.68
N MET A 628 -1.89 -3.48 -5.14
CA MET A 628 -0.86 -3.96 -4.21
C MET A 628 -1.27 -3.85 -2.73
N ASP A 629 -2.25 -3.03 -2.42
CA ASP A 629 -2.76 -2.80 -1.07
C ASP A 629 -3.18 -4.11 -0.38
N GLY A 630 -4.03 -4.92 -1.04
CA GLY A 630 -4.46 -6.21 -0.51
C GLY A 630 -3.30 -7.19 -0.27
N ALA A 631 -2.27 -7.21 -1.14
CA ALA A 631 -1.10 -8.05 -0.95
C ALA A 631 -0.28 -7.63 0.28
N CYS A 632 -0.06 -6.31 0.45
CA CYS A 632 0.66 -5.76 1.60
C CYS A 632 -0.15 -5.88 2.90
N ALA A 633 -1.47 -5.68 2.84
CA ALA A 633 -2.35 -5.91 3.97
C ALA A 633 -2.35 -7.39 4.42
N ALA A 634 -2.27 -8.35 3.46
CA ALA A 634 -2.17 -9.77 3.79
C ALA A 634 -0.86 -10.10 4.52
N VAL A 635 0.26 -9.51 4.11
CA VAL A 635 1.54 -9.61 4.84
C VAL A 635 1.39 -9.08 6.26
N THR A 636 0.80 -7.90 6.40
CA THR A 636 0.57 -7.29 7.71
C THR A 636 -0.34 -8.17 8.57
N ALA A 637 -1.39 -8.76 7.99
CA ALA A 637 -2.27 -9.66 8.70
C ALA A 637 -1.52 -10.89 9.23
N VAL A 638 -0.63 -11.50 8.44
CA VAL A 638 0.21 -12.61 8.92
C VAL A 638 1.09 -12.18 10.09
N MET A 639 1.70 -10.98 10.04
CA MET A 639 2.48 -10.45 11.16
C MET A 639 1.62 -10.18 12.40
N GLU A 640 0.39 -9.70 12.24
CA GLU A 640 -0.56 -9.49 13.34
C GLU A 640 -1.04 -10.82 13.97
N LEU A 641 -1.02 -11.95 13.24
CA LEU A 641 -1.23 -13.28 13.85
C LEU A 641 -0.11 -13.63 14.82
N MET A 642 1.14 -13.23 14.52
CA MET A 642 2.33 -13.51 15.33
C MET A 642 2.37 -12.66 16.61
N ALA A 643 2.12 -11.37 16.46
CA ALA A 643 2.13 -10.41 17.56
C ALA A 643 1.22 -9.24 17.24
N HIS A 644 0.25 -8.96 18.10
CA HIS A 644 -0.51 -7.73 18.01
C HIS A 644 -0.38 -6.90 19.28
N GLU A 645 -0.44 -5.60 19.10
CA GLU A 645 -0.31 -4.63 20.17
C GLU A 645 -1.64 -3.92 20.40
N THR A 646 -2.10 -3.89 21.64
CA THR A 646 -3.28 -3.13 22.04
C THR A 646 -2.96 -2.34 23.29
N ASN A 647 -3.09 -1.00 23.23
CA ASN A 647 -2.82 -0.10 24.35
C ASN A 647 -1.45 -0.36 25.03
N GLY A 648 -0.40 -0.56 24.23
CA GLY A 648 0.97 -0.82 24.69
C GLY A 648 1.21 -2.24 25.27
N ARG A 649 0.23 -3.13 25.17
CA ARG A 649 0.40 -4.55 25.51
C ARG A 649 0.62 -5.36 24.25
N VAL A 650 1.63 -6.23 24.27
CA VAL A 650 1.91 -7.15 23.15
C VAL A 650 1.39 -8.54 23.49
N GLU A 651 0.57 -9.12 22.62
CA GLU A 651 0.08 -10.49 22.73
C GLU A 651 0.69 -11.35 21.61
N PHE A 652 1.58 -12.27 22.00
CA PHE A 652 2.27 -13.14 21.05
C PHE A 652 1.46 -14.38 20.71
N PHE A 653 1.38 -14.72 19.41
CA PHE A 653 0.73 -15.92 18.87
C PHE A 653 -0.75 -16.06 19.20
N LYS A 654 -1.41 -15.06 19.73
CA LYS A 654 -2.85 -15.08 20.03
C LYS A 654 -3.69 -15.18 18.76
N GLY A 655 -3.22 -14.58 17.65
CA GLY A 655 -3.85 -14.69 16.35
C GLY A 655 -3.58 -16.02 15.61
N CYS A 656 -2.75 -16.91 16.16
CA CYS A 656 -2.42 -18.18 15.51
C CYS A 656 -3.36 -19.31 15.95
N PRO A 657 -3.95 -20.09 15.04
CA PRO A 657 -4.76 -21.26 15.36
C PRO A 657 -4.06 -22.25 16.30
N SER A 658 -4.82 -22.90 17.19
CA SER A 658 -4.28 -23.92 18.09
C SER A 658 -3.85 -25.21 17.35
N SER A 659 -4.37 -25.40 16.15
CA SER A 659 -3.97 -26.47 15.21
C SER A 659 -2.53 -26.29 14.68
N TRP A 660 -2.00 -25.09 14.63
CA TRP A 660 -0.62 -24.83 14.28
C TRP A 660 0.31 -25.21 15.42
N LYS A 661 0.86 -26.45 15.38
CA LYS A 661 1.69 -27.00 16.46
C LYS A 661 3.07 -26.37 16.57
N SER A 662 3.61 -25.86 15.45
CA SER A 662 4.87 -25.13 15.40
C SER A 662 4.70 -23.89 14.54
N VAL A 663 5.09 -22.73 15.09
CA VAL A 663 5.06 -21.44 14.42
C VAL A 663 6.14 -20.57 15.03
N SER A 664 6.83 -19.79 14.21
CA SER A 664 7.89 -18.91 14.68
C SER A 664 8.00 -17.63 13.86
N PHE A 665 8.63 -16.66 14.46
CA PHE A 665 9.10 -15.45 13.79
C PHE A 665 10.49 -15.07 14.29
N GLU A 666 11.26 -14.42 13.44
CA GLU A 666 12.57 -13.86 13.76
C GLU A 666 12.58 -12.38 13.40
N ASN A 667 13.28 -11.59 14.20
CA ASN A 667 13.51 -10.16 13.98
C ASN A 667 12.24 -9.31 13.80
N LEU A 668 11.11 -9.70 14.38
CA LEU A 668 9.85 -8.95 14.31
C LEU A 668 9.98 -7.64 15.11
N ALA A 669 9.63 -6.52 14.50
CA ALA A 669 9.68 -5.22 15.17
C ALA A 669 8.41 -4.94 15.98
N LEU A 670 8.57 -4.34 17.16
CA LEU A 670 7.50 -3.84 18.03
C LEU A 670 7.49 -2.32 18.03
N SER A 671 6.37 -1.74 18.44
CA SER A 671 6.16 -0.29 18.38
C SER A 671 6.99 0.54 19.34
N ASP A 672 7.68 -0.10 20.29
CA ASP A 672 8.64 0.52 21.20
C ASP A 672 10.09 0.50 20.66
N GLY A 673 10.29 0.06 19.41
CA GLY A 673 11.59 -0.10 18.78
C GLY A 673 12.30 -1.43 19.11
N THR A 674 11.71 -2.27 19.96
CA THR A 674 12.27 -3.58 20.28
C THR A 674 12.16 -4.53 19.10
N ARG A 675 13.20 -5.37 18.89
CA ARG A 675 13.20 -6.51 17.97
C ARG A 675 13.10 -7.80 18.77
N VAL A 676 12.28 -8.74 18.30
CA VAL A 676 12.01 -9.99 19.00
C VAL A 676 12.04 -11.19 18.06
N ASN A 677 12.55 -12.31 18.60
CA ASN A 677 12.31 -13.63 18.07
C ASN A 677 11.23 -14.33 18.89
N GLY A 678 10.39 -15.13 18.26
CA GLY A 678 9.35 -15.88 18.98
C GLY A 678 9.14 -17.26 18.36
N ARG A 679 8.84 -18.20 19.24
CA ARG A 679 8.46 -19.55 18.83
C ARG A 679 7.32 -20.07 19.72
N ARG A 680 6.36 -20.70 19.11
CA ARG A 680 5.34 -21.49 19.82
C ARG A 680 5.40 -22.94 19.31
N THR A 681 5.66 -23.88 20.23
CA THR A 681 5.72 -25.31 19.92
C THR A 681 4.83 -26.06 20.88
N ASN A 682 3.80 -26.75 20.38
CA ASN A 682 2.80 -27.49 21.16
C ASN A 682 2.19 -26.62 22.29
N GLY A 683 1.92 -25.36 22.01
CA GLY A 683 1.33 -24.41 22.96
C GLY A 683 2.32 -23.70 23.90
N LYS A 684 3.58 -24.17 23.98
CA LYS A 684 4.62 -23.49 24.75
C LYS A 684 5.16 -22.31 23.92
N VAL A 685 5.12 -21.12 24.50
CA VAL A 685 5.62 -19.86 23.90
C VAL A 685 6.99 -19.52 24.47
N GLU A 686 7.92 -19.17 23.59
CA GLU A 686 9.25 -18.69 23.93
C GLU A 686 9.49 -17.40 23.14
N ILE A 687 9.89 -16.31 23.84
CA ILE A 687 10.17 -15.01 23.26
C ILE A 687 11.56 -14.56 23.70
N GLU A 688 12.35 -14.11 22.74
CA GLU A 688 13.69 -13.58 22.94
C GLU A 688 13.78 -12.16 22.37
N LYS A 689 14.30 -11.22 23.17
CA LYS A 689 14.65 -9.88 22.66
C LYS A 689 16.02 -9.95 21.99
N VAL A 690 16.09 -9.55 20.72
CA VAL A 690 17.33 -9.64 19.93
C VAL A 690 18.00 -8.32 19.63
N GLY A 691 17.34 -7.20 19.90
CA GLY A 691 17.91 -5.86 19.74
C GLY A 691 16.92 -4.74 20.02
N PHE A 692 17.49 -3.55 20.11
CA PHE A 692 16.75 -2.31 19.90
C PHE A 692 17.12 -1.82 18.50
N GLY A 693 16.17 -1.21 17.78
CA GLY A 693 16.49 -0.42 16.58
C GLY A 693 17.54 0.62 16.97
N ASP A 694 18.52 0.85 16.11
CA ASP A 694 19.62 1.78 16.37
C ASP A 694 19.06 3.14 16.82
N GLY A 695 19.19 3.44 18.12
CA GLY A 695 18.99 4.79 18.65
C GLY A 695 17.89 5.04 19.68
N LEU A 696 17.17 4.04 20.20
CA LEU A 696 16.23 4.29 21.31
C LEU A 696 16.84 4.00 22.68
N PRO A 697 16.87 4.99 23.60
CA PRO A 697 17.06 4.68 25.01
C PRO A 697 15.83 3.91 25.54
N PRO A 698 16.02 2.96 26.48
CA PRO A 698 14.91 2.27 27.11
C PRO A 698 14.21 3.27 28.05
N ALA A 699 13.16 3.83 27.59
CA ALA A 699 12.20 4.54 28.41
C ALA A 699 10.97 4.76 27.53
N ILE A 700 9.94 4.40 27.94
CA ILE A 700 9.01 4.74 28.98
C ILE A 700 8.06 3.55 29.05
N ARG A 701 8.11 2.87 30.18
CA ARG A 701 7.14 1.82 30.51
C ARG A 701 5.79 2.42 30.80
#